data_8a7bb27b787ee71e43c9f574c60221d6
#
_entry.id   8a7bb27b787ee71e43c9f574c60221d6
#
_cell.length_a   1.000
_cell.length_b   1.000
_cell.length_c   1.000
_cell.angle_alpha   90.00
_cell.angle_beta   90.00
_cell.angle_gamma   90.00
#
_symmetry.space_group_name_H-M   'P 1'
#
loop_
_entity.id
_entity.type
_entity.pdbx_description
1 polymer ?
#
loop_
_entity_poly.entity_id
_entity_poly.type
_entity_poly.pdbx_seq_one_letter_code
_entity_poly.pdbx_strand_id
1 'polypeptide(L)'
;MTMITDSLAVVLQRRDWENPGVTQLNRLAAHPPFASWRNSEEARTDRPSQQLRSLNGEWRFAWFPAPEAVPESWLECDLPEADTVVVPSNWQMHGYDAPIYTNVTYPITVNPPFVPTENPTGCYSLTFNVDESWLQEGQTRIIFDGVNSAFHLWCNGRWVGYGQDSRLPSEFDLSAFLRAGENRLAVMVLRWSDGSYLEDQDMWRMSGIFRDVSLLHKPTTQISDFHVATRFNDDFSRAVLEAEVQMCGELRDYLRVTVSLWQGETQVASGTAPFGGEIIDERGGYADRVTLRLNVENPKLWSAEIPNLYRAVVELHTADGTLIEAEACDVGFREVRIENGLLLLNGKPLLIRGVNRHEHHPLHGQVMDEQTMVQDILLMKQNNFNAVRCSHYPNHPLWYTLCDRYGLYVVDEANIETHGMVPMNRLTDDPRWLPAMSERVTRMVQRDRNHPSVIIWSLGNESGHGANHDALYRWIKSVDPSRPVQYEGGGADTTATDIICPMYARVDEDQPFPAVPKWSIKKWLSLPGETRPLILCEYAHAMGNSLGGFAKYWQAFRQYPRLQGGFVWDWVDQSLIKYDENGNPWSAYGGDFGDTPNDHQFCMNGLVFADRTPHPALTEAKHQQQFFQFRLSGQTIEVTSECLFRHSDNELLHWMVALDGKPLASGEVPLDVAPQGKQLIELPELPQPESAGQLWLTVRVVQPNATAWSEAGHISAWQQWRLAENLSVTLPAASHAIPHLTTSEMDFCIELGNKRWQFNRQSGFLSQMWIGDKKQLLTPLRDQFTRAPLDNDIGVSEATRIDPNAWVERWKAAGHYQAEAALLQCTADTLADAVLITTAHAWQHQGKTLFISRKTYRIDGSGQMAITVDVEVASNTPHPARIGLTCQLAQVAERVNWLGLGPQENYPDRLTAACFDRWDLPLSDMYTPYVFPSENGLRCGTRELNYGSHQWRGDFQFNISRYSQQQLMETSHRHLLHAEEGTWLNIDGFHMGIGGDDSWSPSVSAEFQLSAGRYHYQLVWCQK
;
A
#
# COMPACT_ATOMS: atom_id res chain seq x y z
N MET A 1 39.48 17.14 -29.45
CA MET A 1 39.30 17.37 -28.01
C MET A 1 40.27 16.48 -27.26
N THR A 2 41.18 17.09 -26.49
CA THR A 2 42.07 16.31 -25.61
C THR A 2 41.17 15.68 -24.54
N MET A 3 41.05 14.37 -24.55
CA MET A 3 40.29 13.69 -23.48
C MET A 3 41.01 13.94 -22.16
N ILE A 4 40.32 14.60 -21.23
CA ILE A 4 40.80 14.83 -19.86
C ILE A 4 40.71 13.45 -19.19
N THR A 5 41.86 12.86 -18.90
CA THR A 5 41.93 11.64 -18.06
C THR A 5 41.84 12.11 -16.61
N ASP A 6 40.59 12.15 -16.09
CA ASP A 6 40.38 12.50 -14.68
C ASP A 6 40.81 11.27 -13.82
N SER A 7 41.98 11.45 -13.14
CA SER A 7 42.39 10.51 -12.12
C SER A 7 41.41 10.55 -10.94
N LEU A 8 41.42 9.51 -10.09
CA LEU A 8 40.61 9.50 -8.87
C LEU A 8 40.84 10.77 -8.02
N ALA A 9 42.09 11.24 -7.93
CA ALA A 9 42.45 12.44 -7.19
C ALA A 9 41.73 13.69 -7.73
N VAL A 10 41.59 13.84 -9.04
CA VAL A 10 40.88 14.97 -9.67
C VAL A 10 39.37 14.89 -9.37
N VAL A 11 38.78 13.71 -9.44
CA VAL A 11 37.37 13.48 -9.10
C VAL A 11 37.10 13.82 -7.64
N LEU A 12 37.98 13.37 -6.73
CA LEU A 12 37.84 13.64 -5.30
C LEU A 12 37.99 15.15 -4.99
N GLN A 13 38.82 15.85 -5.75
CA GLN A 13 39.00 17.30 -5.59
C GLN A 13 37.79 18.08 -6.10
N ARG A 14 37.15 17.67 -7.18
CA ARG A 14 35.98 18.31 -7.77
C ARG A 14 34.72 18.22 -6.89
N ARG A 15 34.55 17.13 -6.17
CA ARG A 15 33.39 16.85 -5.28
C ARG A 15 32.05 17.13 -5.99
N ASP A 16 31.85 16.54 -7.16
CA ASP A 16 30.65 16.73 -7.99
C ASP A 16 29.37 16.47 -7.21
N TRP A 17 29.43 15.59 -6.20
CA TRP A 17 28.30 15.19 -5.34
C TRP A 17 27.91 16.20 -4.24
N GLU A 18 28.54 17.40 -4.24
CA GLU A 18 28.20 18.52 -3.36
C GLU A 18 27.93 19.80 -4.16
N ASN A 19 27.51 19.64 -5.41
CA ASN A 19 27.22 20.75 -6.31
C ASN A 19 25.89 20.56 -7.04
N PRO A 20 24.76 21.16 -6.58
CA PRO A 20 23.45 20.96 -7.17
C PRO A 20 23.30 21.46 -8.62
N GLY A 21 24.30 22.21 -9.12
CA GLY A 21 24.41 22.56 -10.53
C GLY A 21 25.04 21.48 -11.40
N VAL A 22 25.59 20.41 -10.80
CA VAL A 22 26.22 19.26 -11.50
C VAL A 22 25.47 17.98 -11.20
N THR A 23 24.45 17.67 -11.97
CA THR A 23 23.62 16.46 -11.81
C THR A 23 24.15 15.30 -12.64
N GLN A 24 25.01 15.59 -13.61
CA GLN A 24 25.64 14.62 -14.50
C GLN A 24 26.87 15.19 -15.19
N LEU A 25 27.76 14.32 -15.62
CA LEU A 25 28.86 14.61 -16.54
C LEU A 25 28.95 13.49 -17.56
N ASN A 26 28.89 13.81 -18.83
CA ASN A 26 28.94 12.89 -19.99
C ASN A 26 27.76 11.89 -20.08
N ARG A 27 26.70 12.05 -19.27
CA ARG A 27 25.50 11.23 -19.39
C ARG A 27 24.74 11.57 -20.65
N LEU A 28 24.23 10.55 -21.36
CA LEU A 28 23.40 10.72 -22.55
C LEU A 28 22.01 11.26 -22.18
N ALA A 29 21.34 11.87 -23.18
CA ALA A 29 19.99 12.36 -23.02
C ALA A 29 18.99 11.21 -22.69
N ALA A 30 17.98 11.52 -21.89
CA ALA A 30 16.92 10.58 -21.57
C ALA A 30 16.03 10.31 -22.81
N HIS A 31 15.56 9.08 -22.91
CA HIS A 31 14.71 8.58 -23.99
C HIS A 31 13.89 7.39 -23.47
N PRO A 32 12.82 6.93 -24.17
CA PRO A 32 12.18 5.66 -23.85
C PRO A 32 13.17 4.50 -23.90
N PRO A 33 12.94 3.40 -23.19
CA PRO A 33 13.81 2.22 -23.24
C PRO A 33 14.02 1.75 -24.67
N PHE A 34 15.30 1.48 -25.05
CA PHE A 34 15.71 1.00 -26.36
C PHE A 34 16.13 -0.45 -26.34
N ALA A 35 15.89 -1.16 -27.46
CA ALA A 35 16.39 -2.49 -27.67
C ALA A 35 17.24 -2.60 -28.96
N SER A 36 17.14 -1.62 -29.86
CA SER A 36 17.93 -1.54 -31.09
C SER A 36 17.90 -2.81 -31.93
N TRP A 37 16.70 -3.34 -32.23
CA TRP A 37 16.56 -4.54 -33.02
C TRP A 37 17.14 -4.35 -34.43
N ARG A 38 17.74 -5.42 -34.99
CA ARG A 38 18.17 -5.47 -36.36
C ARG A 38 17.21 -6.25 -37.25
N ASN A 39 16.05 -6.60 -36.70
CA ASN A 39 15.00 -7.38 -37.36
C ASN A 39 13.63 -6.84 -36.95
N SER A 40 12.81 -6.44 -37.90
CA SER A 40 11.49 -5.88 -37.69
C SER A 40 10.52 -6.87 -37.04
N GLU A 41 10.63 -8.16 -37.35
CA GLU A 41 9.78 -9.20 -36.76
C GLU A 41 10.08 -9.40 -35.27
N GLU A 42 11.36 -9.34 -34.89
CA GLU A 42 11.75 -9.41 -33.48
C GLU A 42 11.23 -8.19 -32.70
N ALA A 43 11.31 -6.98 -33.27
CA ALA A 43 10.76 -5.77 -32.66
C ALA A 43 9.24 -5.85 -32.52
N ARG A 44 8.54 -6.35 -33.54
CA ARG A 44 7.09 -6.55 -33.55
C ARG A 44 6.63 -7.53 -32.48
N THR A 45 7.36 -8.64 -32.32
CA THR A 45 6.99 -9.73 -31.40
C THR A 45 7.63 -9.60 -30.00
N ASP A 46 8.30 -8.49 -29.72
CA ASP A 46 8.96 -8.19 -28.44
C ASP A 46 9.97 -9.28 -28.02
N ARG A 47 10.70 -9.84 -29.00
CA ARG A 47 11.75 -10.81 -28.70
C ARG A 47 12.98 -10.13 -28.11
N PRO A 48 13.72 -10.79 -27.23
CA PRO A 48 14.98 -10.25 -26.71
C PRO A 48 15.93 -9.84 -27.85
N SER A 49 16.40 -8.58 -27.78
CA SER A 49 17.37 -8.10 -28.78
C SER A 49 18.76 -8.64 -28.48
N GLN A 50 19.47 -9.06 -29.53
CA GLN A 50 20.88 -9.43 -29.44
C GLN A 50 21.80 -8.22 -29.23
N GLN A 51 21.29 -7.01 -29.41
CA GLN A 51 22.00 -5.75 -29.20
C GLN A 51 21.95 -5.27 -27.75
N LEU A 52 21.15 -5.91 -26.91
CA LEU A 52 21.02 -5.62 -25.48
C LEU A 52 21.58 -6.79 -24.68
N ARG A 53 22.58 -6.51 -23.83
CA ARG A 53 23.27 -7.52 -23.02
C ARG A 53 23.21 -7.14 -21.54
N SER A 54 22.69 -8.00 -20.69
CA SER A 54 22.74 -7.81 -19.25
C SER A 54 24.17 -7.94 -18.71
N LEU A 55 24.52 -7.05 -17.80
CA LEU A 55 25.72 -7.13 -16.96
C LEU A 55 25.37 -7.45 -15.49
N ASN A 56 24.13 -7.83 -15.23
CA ASN A 56 23.73 -8.31 -13.89
C ASN A 56 24.51 -9.57 -13.51
N GLY A 57 24.62 -9.81 -12.23
CA GLY A 57 25.26 -10.99 -11.67
C GLY A 57 26.33 -10.65 -10.65
N GLU A 58 27.37 -11.44 -10.57
CA GLU A 58 28.43 -11.27 -9.58
C GLU A 58 29.41 -10.17 -9.98
N TRP A 59 29.56 -9.16 -9.11
CA TRP A 59 30.54 -8.09 -9.23
C TRP A 59 31.50 -8.14 -8.05
N ARG A 60 32.75 -7.75 -8.25
CA ARG A 60 33.70 -7.50 -7.16
C ARG A 60 33.31 -6.23 -6.44
N PHE A 61 33.42 -6.22 -5.10
CA PHE A 61 32.98 -5.13 -4.26
C PHE A 61 33.92 -4.87 -3.10
N ALA A 62 34.23 -3.61 -2.86
CA ALA A 62 34.96 -3.15 -1.66
C ALA A 62 34.25 -1.95 -1.07
N TRP A 63 34.07 -1.94 0.25
CA TRP A 63 33.41 -0.87 0.98
C TRP A 63 34.44 -0.01 1.69
N PHE A 64 34.25 1.30 1.65
CA PHE A 64 35.09 2.30 2.32
C PHE A 64 34.21 3.28 3.13
N PRO A 65 34.74 3.83 4.25
CA PRO A 65 34.00 4.78 5.09
C PRO A 65 33.85 6.18 4.44
N ALA A 66 34.66 6.48 3.43
CA ALA A 66 34.61 7.73 2.69
C ALA A 66 35.29 7.57 1.32
N PRO A 67 34.95 8.39 0.32
CA PRO A 67 35.57 8.29 -1.00
C PRO A 67 37.08 8.57 -0.99
N GLU A 68 37.57 9.38 -0.07
CA GLU A 68 38.99 9.68 0.09
C GLU A 68 39.82 8.47 0.56
N ALA A 69 39.18 7.44 1.10
CA ALA A 69 39.84 6.19 1.50
C ALA A 69 40.03 5.20 0.36
N VAL A 70 39.46 5.46 -0.80
CA VAL A 70 39.54 4.56 -1.97
C VAL A 70 40.94 4.61 -2.56
N PRO A 71 41.64 3.46 -2.69
CA PRO A 71 42.98 3.44 -3.31
C PRO A 71 42.90 3.58 -4.83
N GLU A 72 43.74 4.39 -5.43
CA GLU A 72 43.74 4.63 -6.89
C GLU A 72 43.97 3.35 -7.70
N SER A 73 44.68 2.37 -7.14
CA SER A 73 44.93 1.07 -7.78
C SER A 73 43.66 0.28 -8.11
N TRP A 74 42.56 0.55 -7.38
CA TRP A 74 41.27 -0.10 -7.64
C TRP A 74 40.74 0.20 -9.07
N LEU A 75 41.07 1.31 -9.65
CA LEU A 75 40.67 1.65 -11.02
C LEU A 75 41.16 0.65 -12.07
N GLU A 76 42.34 0.05 -11.84
CA GLU A 76 42.99 -0.85 -12.78
C GLU A 76 42.88 -2.32 -12.41
N CYS A 77 42.77 -2.64 -11.11
CA CYS A 77 42.75 -4.04 -10.65
C CYS A 77 41.85 -4.19 -9.40
N ASP A 78 41.40 -5.42 -9.17
CA ASP A 78 40.65 -5.75 -7.96
C ASP A 78 41.54 -5.66 -6.74
N LEU A 79 40.98 -5.16 -5.63
CA LEU A 79 41.66 -5.13 -4.36
C LEU A 79 41.73 -6.55 -3.77
N PRO A 80 42.81 -6.93 -3.08
CA PRO A 80 42.96 -8.26 -2.51
C PRO A 80 41.81 -8.66 -1.55
N GLU A 81 41.28 -7.69 -0.81
CA GLU A 81 40.20 -7.83 0.16
C GLU A 81 38.81 -7.68 -0.44
N ALA A 82 38.68 -7.46 -1.76
CA ALA A 82 37.37 -7.28 -2.38
C ALA A 82 36.53 -8.55 -2.31
N ASP A 83 35.31 -8.41 -1.84
CA ASP A 83 34.29 -9.46 -1.85
C ASP A 83 33.54 -9.54 -3.19
N THR A 84 32.55 -10.42 -3.24
CA THR A 84 31.64 -10.55 -4.37
C THR A 84 30.23 -10.21 -3.90
N VAL A 85 29.56 -9.31 -4.61
CA VAL A 85 28.14 -8.98 -4.41
C VAL A 85 27.36 -9.21 -5.68
N VAL A 86 26.08 -9.51 -5.54
CA VAL A 86 25.18 -9.62 -6.70
C VAL A 86 24.70 -8.20 -7.08
N VAL A 87 24.70 -7.90 -8.37
CA VAL A 87 24.07 -6.71 -8.94
C VAL A 87 22.87 -7.16 -9.78
N PRO A 88 21.69 -6.61 -9.60
CA PRO A 88 21.34 -5.51 -8.69
C PRO A 88 21.24 -5.93 -7.22
N SER A 89 21.67 -5.06 -6.31
CA SER A 89 21.45 -5.21 -4.86
C SER A 89 21.70 -3.89 -4.11
N ASN A 90 21.16 -3.80 -2.89
CA ASN A 90 21.62 -2.81 -1.92
C ASN A 90 22.74 -3.43 -1.07
N TRP A 91 23.88 -2.76 -0.90
CA TRP A 91 25.01 -3.34 -0.16
C TRP A 91 24.71 -3.60 1.32
N GLN A 92 23.71 -2.87 1.89
CA GLN A 92 23.25 -3.10 3.26
C GLN A 92 22.64 -4.49 3.45
N MET A 93 22.07 -5.07 2.39
CA MET A 93 21.54 -6.44 2.41
C MET A 93 22.64 -7.50 2.34
N HIS A 94 23.87 -7.10 2.06
CA HIS A 94 25.07 -7.95 2.11
C HIS A 94 25.90 -7.76 3.39
N GLY A 95 25.40 -6.96 4.34
CA GLY A 95 26.06 -6.75 5.64
C GLY A 95 27.10 -5.63 5.65
N TYR A 96 27.19 -4.84 4.58
CA TYR A 96 27.99 -3.63 4.55
C TYR A 96 27.18 -2.45 4.99
N ASP A 97 27.65 -1.72 6.03
CA ASP A 97 26.88 -0.60 6.55
C ASP A 97 25.52 -1.06 7.11
N ALA A 98 24.64 -0.15 7.49
CA ALA A 98 23.30 -0.50 7.96
C ALA A 98 22.23 0.26 7.19
N PRO A 99 21.07 -0.37 6.90
CA PRO A 99 19.91 0.38 6.45
C PRO A 99 19.46 1.32 7.57
N ILE A 100 18.97 2.51 7.21
CA ILE A 100 18.42 3.49 8.15
C ILE A 100 16.97 3.75 7.76
N TYR A 101 16.04 3.64 8.72
CA TYR A 101 14.66 4.02 8.49
C TYR A 101 14.31 5.31 9.22
N THR A 102 13.96 6.33 8.48
CA THR A 102 13.35 7.56 9.00
C THR A 102 12.15 7.97 8.16
N ASN A 103 11.16 8.58 8.80
CA ASN A 103 10.01 9.19 8.13
C ASN A 103 10.38 10.60 7.63
N VAL A 104 10.40 11.59 8.53
CA VAL A 104 10.60 13.01 8.18
C VAL A 104 12.06 13.47 8.34
N THR A 105 12.75 12.93 9.33
CA THR A 105 14.08 13.39 9.70
C THR A 105 15.14 12.91 8.71
N TYR A 106 15.90 13.83 8.12
CA TYR A 106 17.06 13.42 7.34
C TYR A 106 18.00 12.53 8.16
N PRO A 107 18.50 11.45 7.57
CA PRO A 107 19.45 10.55 8.28
C PRO A 107 20.84 11.17 8.43
N ILE A 108 21.06 12.37 7.90
CA ILE A 108 22.32 13.11 7.94
C ILE A 108 22.09 14.53 8.47
N THR A 109 23.17 15.18 8.90
CA THR A 109 23.12 16.60 9.28
C THR A 109 22.70 17.47 8.10
N VAL A 110 21.65 18.27 8.28
CA VAL A 110 21.11 19.14 7.22
C VAL A 110 22.00 20.34 6.99
N ASN A 111 22.81 20.30 5.95
CA ASN A 111 23.69 21.40 5.51
C ASN A 111 23.85 21.41 3.98
N PRO A 112 22.76 21.48 3.19
CA PRO A 112 22.84 21.39 1.74
C PRO A 112 23.68 22.50 1.14
N PRO A 113 24.53 22.22 0.11
CA PRO A 113 24.61 20.93 -0.60
C PRO A 113 25.63 19.95 0.00
N PHE A 114 26.24 20.25 1.12
CA PHE A 114 27.33 19.47 1.71
C PHE A 114 26.79 18.21 2.42
N VAL A 115 27.51 17.11 2.27
CA VAL A 115 27.22 15.83 2.93
C VAL A 115 28.26 15.53 4.02
N PRO A 116 28.00 14.57 4.92
CA PRO A 116 28.98 14.18 5.94
C PRO A 116 30.33 13.79 5.34
N THR A 117 31.41 14.06 6.06
CA THR A 117 32.76 13.61 5.67
C THR A 117 32.91 12.10 5.75
N GLU A 118 32.22 11.45 6.71
CA GLU A 118 31.98 10.02 6.70
C GLU A 118 30.84 9.72 5.72
N ASN A 119 31.23 9.37 4.49
CA ASN A 119 30.28 9.10 3.41
C ASN A 119 30.56 7.70 2.85
N PRO A 120 29.83 6.66 3.33
CA PRO A 120 30.05 5.29 2.89
C PRO A 120 30.11 5.17 1.38
N THR A 121 31.14 4.52 0.88
CA THR A 121 31.47 4.44 -0.53
C THR A 121 31.65 2.98 -0.94
N GLY A 122 30.85 2.55 -1.91
CA GLY A 122 30.93 1.22 -2.51
C GLY A 122 31.69 1.24 -3.82
N CYS A 123 32.76 0.47 -3.89
CA CYS A 123 33.60 0.32 -5.08
C CYS A 123 33.29 -1.01 -5.77
N TYR A 124 32.54 -0.93 -6.84
CA TYR A 124 32.19 -2.07 -7.69
C TYR A 124 33.16 -2.20 -8.84
N SER A 125 33.48 -3.45 -9.24
CA SER A 125 34.17 -3.69 -10.49
C SER A 125 33.67 -4.94 -11.17
N LEU A 126 33.68 -4.92 -12.50
CA LEU A 126 33.30 -6.05 -13.35
C LEU A 126 34.26 -6.16 -14.52
N THR A 127 34.75 -7.39 -14.75
CA THR A 127 35.46 -7.73 -15.97
C THR A 127 34.49 -8.42 -16.94
N PHE A 128 34.43 -7.93 -18.17
CA PHE A 128 33.53 -8.42 -19.20
C PHE A 128 34.19 -8.42 -20.58
N ASN A 129 33.67 -9.24 -21.48
CA ASN A 129 34.22 -9.37 -22.82
C ASN A 129 33.33 -8.66 -23.85
N VAL A 130 33.95 -7.97 -24.78
CA VAL A 130 33.30 -7.35 -25.94
C VAL A 130 33.86 -7.93 -27.22
N ASP A 131 32.98 -8.37 -28.10
CA ASP A 131 33.36 -8.90 -29.40
C ASP A 131 33.78 -7.80 -30.35
N GLU A 132 34.69 -8.07 -31.26
CA GLU A 132 35.18 -7.09 -32.25
C GLU A 132 34.03 -6.49 -33.08
N SER A 133 32.97 -7.25 -33.33
CA SER A 133 31.78 -6.80 -34.05
C SER A 133 31.04 -5.64 -33.36
N TRP A 134 31.10 -5.57 -32.05
CA TRP A 134 30.52 -4.45 -31.29
C TRP A 134 31.35 -3.17 -31.34
N LEU A 135 32.58 -3.24 -31.88
CA LEU A 135 33.47 -2.08 -31.96
C LEU A 135 33.57 -1.51 -33.38
N GLN A 136 33.09 -2.26 -34.39
CA GLN A 136 33.38 -1.92 -35.79
C GLN A 136 32.41 -0.91 -36.40
N GLU A 137 31.14 -0.90 -36.06
CA GLU A 137 30.17 0.03 -36.65
C GLU A 137 29.07 0.34 -35.65
N GLY A 138 29.25 1.39 -34.84
CA GLY A 138 28.17 1.76 -33.92
C GLY A 138 28.68 2.42 -32.64
N GLN A 139 27.74 2.51 -31.73
CA GLN A 139 27.91 3.08 -30.39
C GLN A 139 27.54 2.01 -29.35
N THR A 140 28.47 1.70 -28.45
CA THR A 140 28.18 0.84 -27.31
C THR A 140 27.95 1.68 -26.08
N ARG A 141 26.77 1.54 -25.50
CA ARG A 141 26.35 2.28 -24.32
C ARG A 141 26.28 1.37 -23.12
N ILE A 142 26.55 1.92 -21.93
CA ILE A 142 26.21 1.28 -20.65
C ILE A 142 25.05 2.01 -20.03
N ILE A 143 24.09 1.25 -19.50
CA ILE A 143 22.87 1.75 -18.87
C ILE A 143 22.82 1.21 -17.44
N PHE A 144 22.74 2.13 -16.48
CA PHE A 144 22.44 1.83 -15.09
C PHE A 144 21.01 2.29 -14.82
N ASP A 145 20.07 1.40 -14.63
CA ASP A 145 18.64 1.75 -14.41
C ASP A 145 18.37 2.40 -13.07
N GLY A 146 19.26 2.23 -12.09
CA GLY A 146 19.17 2.89 -10.80
C GLY A 146 20.38 2.65 -9.92
N VAL A 147 20.97 3.75 -9.44
CA VAL A 147 22.11 3.75 -8.52
C VAL A 147 21.89 4.79 -7.44
N ASN A 148 21.92 4.40 -6.18
CA ASN A 148 21.66 5.28 -5.05
C ASN A 148 22.94 5.56 -4.25
N SER A 149 23.38 6.84 -4.08
CA SER A 149 22.71 8.08 -4.47
C SER A 149 23.33 8.75 -5.69
N ALA A 150 24.62 8.61 -5.86
CA ALA A 150 25.42 9.17 -6.97
C ALA A 150 26.64 8.29 -7.24
N PHE A 151 27.17 8.34 -8.45
CA PHE A 151 28.31 7.52 -8.80
C PHE A 151 29.21 8.09 -9.89
N HIS A 152 30.46 7.68 -9.85
CA HIS A 152 31.45 7.87 -10.91
C HIS A 152 31.76 6.54 -11.59
N LEU A 153 31.96 6.59 -12.89
CA LEU A 153 32.25 5.44 -13.76
C LEU A 153 33.62 5.57 -14.44
N TRP A 154 34.37 4.50 -14.40
CA TRP A 154 35.60 4.31 -15.19
C TRP A 154 35.47 3.04 -16.05
N CYS A 155 36.07 3.07 -17.22
CA CYS A 155 36.23 1.91 -18.09
C CYS A 155 37.71 1.81 -18.49
N ASN A 156 38.34 0.63 -18.25
CA ASN A 156 39.76 0.38 -18.52
C ASN A 156 40.69 1.48 -17.91
N GLY A 157 40.41 1.88 -16.66
CA GLY A 157 41.17 2.88 -15.93
C GLY A 157 40.91 4.34 -16.37
N ARG A 158 40.10 4.57 -17.37
CA ARG A 158 39.74 5.89 -17.87
C ARG A 158 38.38 6.33 -17.39
N TRP A 159 38.29 7.57 -16.86
CA TRP A 159 37.04 8.13 -16.39
C TRP A 159 36.04 8.35 -17.52
N VAL A 160 34.82 7.88 -17.33
CA VAL A 160 33.70 7.94 -18.29
C VAL A 160 32.75 9.07 -17.96
N GLY A 161 32.30 9.14 -16.71
CA GLY A 161 31.30 10.12 -16.34
C GLY A 161 30.81 10.04 -14.91
N TYR A 162 29.79 10.86 -14.61
CA TYR A 162 29.13 11.00 -13.34
C TYR A 162 27.60 11.03 -13.51
N GLY A 163 26.88 10.41 -12.60
CA GLY A 163 25.42 10.46 -12.57
C GLY A 163 24.85 10.49 -11.17
N GLN A 164 23.74 11.18 -11.01
CA GLN A 164 22.89 11.13 -9.82
C GLN A 164 21.41 11.11 -10.23
N ASP A 165 20.51 11.06 -9.27
CA ASP A 165 19.12 10.64 -9.30
C ASP A 165 19.02 9.11 -9.24
N SER A 166 18.68 8.62 -8.06
CA SER A 166 18.70 7.19 -7.76
C SER A 166 17.69 6.36 -8.57
N ARG A 167 16.67 6.98 -9.13
CA ARG A 167 15.48 6.30 -9.66
C ARG A 167 15.28 6.40 -11.17
N LEU A 168 16.22 7.04 -11.87
CA LEU A 168 16.19 7.15 -13.32
C LEU A 168 17.48 6.61 -13.94
N PRO A 169 17.44 6.08 -15.17
CA PRO A 169 18.60 5.50 -15.83
C PRO A 169 19.73 6.53 -16.02
N SER A 170 20.96 6.13 -15.79
CA SER A 170 22.15 6.85 -16.21
C SER A 170 22.85 6.08 -17.31
N GLU A 171 22.98 6.67 -18.49
CA GLU A 171 23.48 6.04 -19.70
C GLU A 171 24.73 6.78 -20.22
N PHE A 172 25.77 6.03 -20.57
CA PHE A 172 27.04 6.58 -21.04
C PHE A 172 27.53 5.86 -22.29
N ASP A 173 28.16 6.61 -23.18
CA ASP A 173 28.84 6.07 -24.36
C ASP A 173 30.21 5.50 -23.98
N LEU A 174 30.37 4.20 -24.11
CA LEU A 174 31.61 3.49 -23.86
C LEU A 174 32.48 3.30 -25.10
N SER A 175 32.04 3.66 -26.30
CA SER A 175 32.67 3.31 -27.56
C SER A 175 34.17 3.65 -27.60
N ALA A 176 34.55 4.82 -27.10
CA ALA A 176 35.94 5.27 -27.06
C ALA A 176 36.82 4.62 -25.97
N PHE A 177 36.20 3.87 -25.06
CA PHE A 177 36.85 3.27 -23.89
C PHE A 177 37.07 1.77 -24.05
N LEU A 178 36.26 1.11 -24.89
CA LEU A 178 36.27 -0.32 -25.06
C LEU A 178 37.40 -0.81 -25.98
N ARG A 179 37.79 -2.07 -25.79
CA ARG A 179 38.67 -2.83 -26.64
C ARG A 179 38.10 -4.22 -26.89
N ALA A 180 38.52 -4.86 -27.97
CA ALA A 180 38.15 -6.25 -28.24
C ALA A 180 38.69 -7.17 -27.13
N GLY A 181 37.92 -8.14 -26.72
CA GLY A 181 38.22 -9.02 -25.60
C GLY A 181 37.88 -8.42 -24.25
N GLU A 182 38.74 -8.59 -23.28
CA GLU A 182 38.49 -8.25 -21.89
C GLU A 182 38.51 -6.73 -21.63
N ASN A 183 37.49 -6.26 -20.94
CA ASN A 183 37.33 -4.87 -20.47
C ASN A 183 36.99 -4.87 -19.00
N ARG A 184 37.36 -3.80 -18.31
CA ARG A 184 37.07 -3.60 -16.88
C ARG A 184 36.24 -2.34 -16.65
N LEU A 185 35.12 -2.49 -15.92
CA LEU A 185 34.37 -1.38 -15.34
C LEU A 185 34.77 -1.21 -13.88
N ALA A 186 34.85 0.03 -13.44
CA ALA A 186 34.97 0.43 -12.04
C ALA A 186 33.92 1.50 -11.73
N VAL A 187 33.09 1.28 -10.71
CA VAL A 187 31.97 2.15 -10.35
C VAL A 187 32.11 2.53 -8.88
N MET A 188 32.32 3.80 -8.59
CA MET A 188 32.38 4.33 -7.24
C MET A 188 31.02 4.93 -6.88
N VAL A 189 30.27 4.27 -5.99
CA VAL A 189 28.96 4.68 -5.55
C VAL A 189 29.06 5.35 -4.19
N LEU A 190 28.50 6.55 -4.08
CA LEU A 190 28.47 7.35 -2.86
C LEU A 190 27.10 7.20 -2.17
N ARG A 191 27.10 6.89 -0.87
CA ARG A 191 25.84 6.79 -0.12
C ARG A 191 25.11 8.12 -0.07
N TRP A 192 25.85 9.21 0.18
CA TRP A 192 25.29 10.54 0.32
C TRP A 192 25.82 11.47 -0.77
N SER A 193 24.90 12.27 -1.30
CA SER A 193 25.18 13.32 -2.26
C SER A 193 24.25 14.52 -1.99
N ASP A 194 24.47 15.63 -2.66
CA ASP A 194 23.52 16.74 -2.66
C ASP A 194 22.14 16.29 -3.14
N GLY A 195 22.08 15.31 -4.04
CA GLY A 195 20.84 14.64 -4.43
C GLY A 195 20.06 14.00 -3.28
N SER A 196 20.73 13.58 -2.22
CA SER A 196 20.09 13.00 -1.03
C SER A 196 19.16 13.99 -0.33
N TYR A 197 19.36 15.29 -0.47
CA TYR A 197 18.47 16.32 0.06
C TYR A 197 17.15 16.45 -0.70
N LEU A 198 17.07 15.91 -1.91
CA LEU A 198 15.85 15.79 -2.72
C LEU A 198 15.22 14.39 -2.64
N GLU A 199 15.80 13.48 -1.87
CA GLU A 199 15.37 12.09 -1.75
C GLU A 199 15.07 11.72 -0.28
N ASP A 200 14.26 12.57 0.37
CA ASP A 200 13.89 12.42 1.79
C ASP A 200 12.58 11.64 2.00
N GLN A 201 12.33 10.66 1.16
CA GLN A 201 11.13 9.84 1.23
C GLN A 201 11.05 9.02 2.54
N ASP A 202 9.83 8.82 3.01
CA ASP A 202 9.50 7.92 4.13
C ASP A 202 9.72 6.45 3.72
N MET A 203 10.95 6.01 3.78
CA MET A 203 11.38 4.66 3.44
C MET A 203 12.76 4.34 4.00
N TRP A 204 13.20 3.09 3.88
CA TRP A 204 14.57 2.71 4.19
C TRP A 204 15.60 3.45 3.34
N ARG A 205 16.64 3.99 3.97
CA ARG A 205 17.80 4.58 3.30
C ARG A 205 18.81 3.49 3.01
N MET A 206 18.94 3.13 1.75
CA MET A 206 19.85 2.11 1.23
C MET A 206 20.65 2.66 0.07
N SER A 207 21.68 1.94 -0.33
CA SER A 207 22.62 2.38 -1.36
C SER A 207 23.04 1.22 -2.26
N GLY A 208 23.67 1.56 -3.38
CA GLY A 208 24.24 0.60 -4.30
C GLY A 208 23.65 0.64 -5.69
N ILE A 209 24.08 -0.28 -6.53
CA ILE A 209 23.53 -0.53 -7.86
C ILE A 209 22.33 -1.47 -7.67
N PHE A 210 21.13 -0.91 -7.55
CA PHE A 210 19.94 -1.65 -7.11
C PHE A 210 18.93 -1.94 -8.22
N ARG A 211 19.22 -1.49 -9.46
CA ARG A 211 18.48 -1.86 -10.67
C ARG A 211 19.45 -2.39 -11.72
N ASP A 212 18.92 -2.87 -12.83
CA ASP A 212 19.66 -3.54 -13.89
C ASP A 212 20.79 -2.71 -14.44
N VAL A 213 21.85 -3.40 -14.86
CA VAL A 213 22.96 -2.85 -15.64
C VAL A 213 23.02 -3.59 -16.95
N SER A 214 23.07 -2.86 -18.07
CA SER A 214 23.11 -3.44 -19.40
C SER A 214 24.03 -2.69 -20.35
N LEU A 215 24.52 -3.41 -21.36
CA LEU A 215 25.13 -2.84 -22.54
C LEU A 215 24.14 -2.81 -23.68
N LEU A 216 24.06 -1.71 -24.39
CA LEU A 216 23.27 -1.55 -25.59
C LEU A 216 24.16 -1.15 -26.76
N HIS A 217 24.08 -1.89 -27.85
CA HIS A 217 24.80 -1.57 -29.10
C HIS A 217 23.86 -0.96 -30.13
N LYS A 218 24.11 0.27 -30.51
CA LYS A 218 23.33 1.02 -31.50
C LYS A 218 24.18 1.32 -32.74
N PRO A 219 23.59 1.40 -33.97
CA PRO A 219 24.32 1.79 -35.16
C PRO A 219 24.81 3.24 -35.07
N THR A 220 25.77 3.62 -35.91
CA THR A 220 26.30 4.99 -35.98
C THR A 220 25.21 6.01 -36.30
N THR A 221 24.35 5.65 -37.24
CA THR A 221 23.12 6.40 -37.54
C THR A 221 21.95 5.66 -36.89
N GLN A 222 21.25 6.29 -35.96
CA GLN A 222 20.34 5.62 -35.06
C GLN A 222 19.14 6.46 -34.69
N ILE A 223 18.08 5.80 -34.25
CA ILE A 223 16.97 6.46 -33.56
C ILE A 223 17.47 6.91 -32.20
N SER A 224 17.42 8.23 -31.95
CA SER A 224 17.87 8.81 -30.68
C SER A 224 16.72 9.08 -29.71
N ASP A 225 15.49 9.18 -30.21
CA ASP A 225 14.27 9.31 -29.41
C ASP A 225 13.06 9.00 -30.28
N PHE A 226 11.98 8.55 -29.66
CA PHE A 226 10.67 8.48 -30.29
C PHE A 226 9.54 8.68 -29.27
N HIS A 227 8.47 9.35 -29.72
CA HIS A 227 7.30 9.62 -28.90
C HIS A 227 6.03 9.28 -29.68
N VAL A 228 5.13 8.53 -29.06
CA VAL A 228 3.83 8.19 -29.62
C VAL A 228 2.71 8.85 -28.81
N ALA A 229 1.80 9.50 -29.53
CA ALA A 229 0.62 10.10 -28.92
C ALA A 229 -0.63 9.72 -29.70
N THR A 230 -1.76 9.60 -29.02
CA THR A 230 -3.05 9.25 -29.62
C THR A 230 -3.99 10.44 -29.54
N ARG A 231 -4.68 10.72 -30.66
CA ARG A 231 -5.69 11.78 -30.74
C ARG A 231 -6.97 11.21 -31.31
N PHE A 232 -8.10 11.72 -30.88
CA PHE A 232 -9.41 11.19 -31.22
C PHE A 232 -10.34 12.26 -31.81
N ASN A 233 -11.34 11.81 -32.56
CA ASN A 233 -12.55 12.57 -32.82
C ASN A 233 -13.51 12.45 -31.59
N ASP A 234 -14.58 13.23 -31.60
CA ASP A 234 -15.46 13.38 -30.43
C ASP A 234 -16.16 12.08 -29.98
N ASP A 235 -16.39 11.14 -30.88
CA ASP A 235 -17.07 9.87 -30.59
C ASP A 235 -16.14 8.67 -30.51
N PHE A 236 -14.83 8.87 -30.51
CA PHE A 236 -13.80 7.83 -30.47
C PHE A 236 -13.87 6.80 -31.61
N SER A 237 -14.62 7.04 -32.65
CA SER A 237 -14.71 6.16 -33.84
C SER A 237 -13.47 6.22 -34.69
N ARG A 238 -12.69 7.27 -34.62
CA ARG A 238 -11.44 7.48 -35.34
C ARG A 238 -10.35 8.00 -34.40
N ALA A 239 -9.15 7.49 -34.62
CA ALA A 239 -7.96 7.98 -33.91
C ALA A 239 -6.83 8.27 -34.92
N VAL A 240 -5.91 9.11 -34.52
CA VAL A 240 -4.60 9.32 -35.14
C VAL A 240 -3.52 8.93 -34.15
N LEU A 241 -2.68 8.00 -34.55
CA LEU A 241 -1.39 7.79 -33.87
C LEU A 241 -0.40 8.79 -34.45
N GLU A 242 0.06 9.72 -33.64
CA GLU A 242 1.10 10.67 -33.98
C GLU A 242 2.42 10.12 -33.42
N ALA A 243 3.38 9.83 -34.29
CA ALA A 243 4.69 9.31 -33.94
C ALA A 243 5.76 10.34 -34.33
N GLU A 244 6.39 10.95 -33.34
CA GLU A 244 7.56 11.78 -33.50
C GLU A 244 8.82 10.92 -33.34
N VAL A 245 9.69 10.92 -34.31
CA VAL A 245 10.93 10.14 -34.34
C VAL A 245 12.11 11.09 -34.55
N GLN A 246 13.09 10.98 -33.67
CA GLN A 246 14.34 11.72 -33.76
C GLN A 246 15.50 10.74 -34.03
N MET A 247 16.41 11.13 -34.86
CA MET A 247 17.63 10.40 -35.17
C MET A 247 18.87 11.21 -34.80
N CYS A 248 19.99 10.51 -34.65
CA CYS A 248 21.32 11.10 -34.56
C CYS A 248 22.31 10.29 -35.39
N GLY A 249 23.47 10.88 -35.70
CA GLY A 249 24.50 10.31 -36.56
C GLY A 249 24.67 11.09 -37.84
N GLU A 250 25.26 10.44 -38.88
CA GLU A 250 25.44 11.08 -40.17
C GLU A 250 24.11 11.21 -40.91
N LEU A 251 23.66 12.44 -41.15
CA LEU A 251 22.57 12.74 -42.06
C LEU A 251 23.05 12.45 -43.48
N ARG A 252 22.77 11.22 -43.95
CA ARG A 252 22.95 10.88 -45.38
C ARG A 252 21.65 11.21 -46.09
N ASP A 253 21.76 11.78 -47.27
CA ASP A 253 20.62 12.02 -48.17
C ASP A 253 19.77 10.75 -48.24
N TYR A 254 18.45 10.90 -48.00
CA TYR A 254 17.45 9.86 -48.22
C TYR A 254 17.26 8.81 -47.12
N LEU A 255 17.68 9.01 -45.88
CA LEU A 255 17.23 8.18 -44.76
C LEU A 255 15.71 8.28 -44.61
N ARG A 256 15.09 7.15 -44.30
CA ARG A 256 13.63 7.06 -44.13
C ARG A 256 13.29 6.40 -42.79
N VAL A 257 12.25 6.92 -42.15
CA VAL A 257 11.61 6.22 -41.04
C VAL A 257 10.26 5.68 -41.49
N THR A 258 10.01 4.43 -41.14
CA THR A 258 8.70 3.78 -41.27
C THR A 258 8.14 3.51 -39.87
N VAL A 259 6.91 3.91 -39.64
CA VAL A 259 6.18 3.53 -38.43
C VAL A 259 5.02 2.63 -38.85
N SER A 260 4.95 1.45 -38.26
CA SER A 260 3.87 0.50 -38.47
C SER A 260 3.19 0.17 -37.15
N LEU A 261 1.88 0.07 -37.18
CA LEU A 261 1.01 -0.24 -36.05
C LEU A 261 0.39 -1.62 -36.25
N TRP A 262 0.53 -2.47 -35.25
CA TRP A 262 0.11 -3.86 -35.29
C TRP A 262 -0.86 -4.23 -34.19
N GLN A 263 -1.84 -5.05 -34.52
CA GLN A 263 -2.71 -5.72 -33.56
C GLN A 263 -2.54 -7.24 -33.73
N GLY A 264 -1.74 -7.86 -32.85
CA GLY A 264 -1.28 -9.23 -33.06
C GLY A 264 -0.52 -9.36 -34.39
N GLU A 265 -1.00 -10.24 -35.28
CA GLU A 265 -0.40 -10.48 -36.61
C GLU A 265 -0.88 -9.50 -37.69
N THR A 266 -1.83 -8.62 -37.36
CA THR A 266 -2.45 -7.74 -38.36
C THR A 266 -1.84 -6.35 -38.28
N GLN A 267 -1.28 -5.89 -39.41
CA GLN A 267 -0.89 -4.49 -39.57
C GLN A 267 -2.13 -3.62 -39.78
N VAL A 268 -2.35 -2.70 -38.84
CA VAL A 268 -3.53 -1.83 -38.81
C VAL A 268 -3.29 -0.56 -39.62
N ALA A 269 -2.10 0.00 -39.51
CA ALA A 269 -1.71 1.21 -40.22
C ALA A 269 -0.19 1.23 -40.44
N SER A 270 0.27 1.98 -41.43
CA SER A 270 1.69 2.23 -41.63
C SER A 270 1.90 3.55 -42.37
N GLY A 271 3.03 4.17 -42.17
CA GLY A 271 3.46 5.38 -42.86
C GLY A 271 4.97 5.46 -42.94
N THR A 272 5.47 6.09 -43.99
CA THR A 272 6.90 6.31 -44.21
C THR A 272 7.16 7.77 -44.56
N ALA A 273 8.21 8.34 -43.99
CA ALA A 273 8.64 9.70 -44.27
C ALA A 273 10.16 9.78 -44.35
N PRO A 274 10.72 10.67 -45.20
CA PRO A 274 12.15 10.92 -45.26
C PRO A 274 12.60 11.82 -44.12
N PHE A 275 13.80 11.61 -43.62
CA PHE A 275 14.53 12.63 -42.85
C PHE A 275 15.21 13.63 -43.77
N GLY A 276 15.32 14.90 -43.38
CA GLY A 276 16.03 15.93 -44.11
C GLY A 276 15.41 16.34 -45.47
N GLY A 277 14.19 15.89 -45.78
CA GLY A 277 13.46 16.24 -46.94
C GLY A 277 12.56 17.44 -46.75
N GLU A 278 12.95 18.58 -47.26
CA GLU A 278 12.24 19.86 -47.45
C GLU A 278 12.27 20.86 -46.29
N ILE A 279 12.98 21.91 -46.60
CA ILE A 279 12.89 23.25 -46.07
C ILE A 279 13.08 23.34 -44.56
N ILE A 280 14.31 23.49 -44.18
CA ILE A 280 14.69 24.33 -43.02
C ILE A 280 14.04 25.68 -43.33
N ASP A 281 12.94 26.01 -42.63
CA ASP A 281 12.40 27.37 -42.68
C ASP A 281 13.44 28.33 -42.07
N GLU A 282 13.24 29.62 -42.29
CA GLU A 282 14.14 30.68 -41.73
C GLU A 282 14.29 30.65 -40.22
N ARG A 283 13.51 29.74 -39.49
CA ARG A 283 13.52 29.59 -38.03
C ARG A 283 14.31 28.37 -37.59
N GLY A 284 14.90 27.59 -38.52
CA GLY A 284 15.70 26.40 -38.20
C GLY A 284 14.85 25.17 -37.88
N GLY A 285 14.27 24.56 -38.89
CA GLY A 285 13.62 23.26 -38.74
C GLY A 285 14.61 22.16 -38.35
N TYR A 286 14.14 21.12 -37.70
CA TYR A 286 14.95 20.01 -37.24
C TYR A 286 15.11 18.98 -38.36
N ALA A 287 16.28 18.97 -39.02
CA ALA A 287 16.59 18.00 -40.10
C ALA A 287 16.69 16.55 -39.58
N ASP A 288 16.84 16.37 -38.23
CA ASP A 288 16.97 15.09 -37.53
C ASP A 288 15.66 14.55 -36.97
N ARG A 289 14.53 15.21 -37.22
CA ARG A 289 13.23 14.88 -36.62
C ARG A 289 12.13 14.80 -37.66
N VAL A 290 11.23 13.83 -37.53
CA VAL A 290 10.06 13.68 -38.39
C VAL A 290 8.86 13.25 -37.55
N THR A 291 7.67 13.74 -37.96
CA THR A 291 6.40 13.33 -37.35
C THR A 291 5.53 12.64 -38.38
N LEU A 292 5.12 11.40 -38.10
CA LEU A 292 4.17 10.64 -38.86
C LEU A 292 2.81 10.62 -38.20
N ARG A 293 1.76 10.60 -39.00
CA ARG A 293 0.37 10.50 -38.55
C ARG A 293 -0.32 9.34 -39.22
N LEU A 294 -0.71 8.34 -38.41
CA LEU A 294 -1.37 7.12 -38.85
C LEU A 294 -2.84 7.17 -38.45
N ASN A 295 -3.75 7.12 -39.44
CA ASN A 295 -5.17 7.05 -39.17
C ASN A 295 -5.59 5.62 -38.79
N VAL A 296 -6.40 5.51 -37.75
CA VAL A 296 -6.93 4.23 -37.24
C VAL A 296 -8.45 4.38 -37.10
N GLU A 297 -9.18 3.58 -37.89
CA GLU A 297 -10.62 3.51 -37.83
C GLU A 297 -11.06 2.51 -36.75
N ASN A 298 -12.04 2.89 -35.92
CA ASN A 298 -12.60 2.11 -34.83
C ASN A 298 -11.51 1.48 -33.93
N PRO A 299 -10.63 2.29 -33.32
CA PRO A 299 -9.57 1.75 -32.49
C PRO A 299 -10.15 1.04 -31.26
N LYS A 300 -9.56 -0.08 -30.86
CA LYS A 300 -9.86 -0.70 -29.56
C LYS A 300 -9.20 0.13 -28.48
N LEU A 301 -10.03 0.76 -27.65
CA LEU A 301 -9.54 1.68 -26.61
C LEU A 301 -8.87 0.91 -25.47
N TRP A 302 -7.89 1.54 -24.86
CA TRP A 302 -7.22 1.07 -23.66
C TRP A 302 -7.88 1.65 -22.42
N SER A 303 -8.11 0.80 -21.41
CA SER A 303 -8.46 1.19 -20.04
C SER A 303 -7.93 0.14 -19.06
N ALA A 304 -7.94 0.44 -17.75
CA ALA A 304 -7.61 -0.57 -16.73
C ALA A 304 -8.61 -1.74 -16.74
N GLU A 305 -9.85 -1.52 -17.21
CA GLU A 305 -10.87 -2.57 -17.32
C GLU A 305 -10.65 -3.44 -18.56
N ILE A 306 -10.23 -2.82 -19.69
CA ILE A 306 -10.00 -3.49 -20.97
C ILE A 306 -8.66 -2.96 -21.54
N PRO A 307 -7.53 -3.55 -21.16
CA PRO A 307 -6.21 -3.06 -21.52
C PRO A 307 -5.80 -3.49 -22.94
N ASN A 308 -6.56 -3.04 -23.96
CA ASN A 308 -6.23 -3.31 -25.35
C ASN A 308 -4.93 -2.61 -25.74
N LEU A 309 -3.98 -3.36 -26.25
CA LEU A 309 -2.70 -2.86 -26.73
C LEU A 309 -2.49 -3.17 -28.19
N TYR A 310 -1.83 -2.24 -28.85
CA TYR A 310 -1.23 -2.39 -30.17
C TYR A 310 0.28 -2.34 -30.02
N ARG A 311 1.01 -2.78 -31.04
CA ARG A 311 2.47 -2.66 -31.08
C ARG A 311 2.85 -1.67 -32.16
N ALA A 312 3.52 -0.58 -31.79
CA ALA A 312 4.15 0.34 -32.75
C ALA A 312 5.60 -0.10 -32.98
N VAL A 313 5.98 -0.24 -34.24
CA VAL A 313 7.35 -0.53 -34.65
C VAL A 313 7.86 0.66 -35.46
N VAL A 314 8.99 1.20 -35.04
CA VAL A 314 9.67 2.35 -35.65
C VAL A 314 10.95 1.85 -36.31
N GLU A 315 11.03 1.94 -37.62
CA GLU A 315 12.12 1.42 -38.40
C GLU A 315 12.89 2.53 -39.10
N LEU A 316 14.19 2.54 -38.94
CA LEU A 316 15.11 3.44 -39.70
C LEU A 316 15.75 2.68 -40.87
N HIS A 317 15.59 3.22 -42.07
CA HIS A 317 16.07 2.64 -43.30
C HIS A 317 17.02 3.55 -44.08
N THR A 318 17.95 2.94 -44.80
CA THR A 318 18.74 3.61 -45.85
C THR A 318 17.86 3.92 -47.07
N ALA A 319 18.38 4.67 -48.03
CA ALA A 319 17.68 5.03 -49.27
C ALA A 319 17.25 3.82 -50.12
N ASP A 320 18.03 2.76 -50.11
CA ASP A 320 17.75 1.50 -50.83
C ASP A 320 16.77 0.58 -50.09
N GLY A 321 16.31 0.98 -48.92
CA GLY A 321 15.35 0.23 -48.09
C GLY A 321 15.96 -0.78 -47.15
N THR A 322 17.28 -0.77 -46.96
CA THR A 322 17.95 -1.62 -45.97
C THR A 322 17.64 -1.14 -44.54
N LEU A 323 17.19 -2.04 -43.68
CA LEU A 323 16.94 -1.72 -42.27
C LEU A 323 18.24 -1.43 -41.54
N ILE A 324 18.33 -0.29 -40.90
CA ILE A 324 19.45 0.08 -40.03
C ILE A 324 19.18 -0.40 -38.61
N GLU A 325 18.03 -0.01 -38.02
CA GLU A 325 17.54 -0.49 -36.72
C GLU A 325 16.03 -0.32 -36.63
N ALA A 326 15.44 -1.04 -35.69
CA ALA A 326 14.06 -0.87 -35.25
C ALA A 326 13.98 -0.68 -33.74
N GLU A 327 13.06 0.17 -33.32
CA GLU A 327 12.61 0.30 -31.94
C GLU A 327 11.10 0.03 -31.89
N ALA A 328 10.55 -0.27 -30.74
CA ALA A 328 9.13 -0.55 -30.61
C ALA A 328 8.61 -0.23 -29.20
N CYS A 329 7.30 0.05 -29.12
CA CYS A 329 6.60 0.14 -27.86
C CYS A 329 5.16 -0.36 -27.99
N ASP A 330 4.56 -0.73 -26.86
CA ASP A 330 3.14 -0.99 -26.76
C ASP A 330 2.37 0.34 -26.79
N VAL A 331 1.24 0.38 -27.49
CA VAL A 331 0.38 1.57 -27.65
C VAL A 331 -1.01 1.26 -27.16
N GLY A 332 -1.49 2.02 -26.19
CA GLY A 332 -2.89 2.03 -25.79
C GLY A 332 -3.61 3.28 -26.33
N PHE A 333 -4.67 3.07 -27.09
CA PHE A 333 -5.50 4.16 -27.55
C PHE A 333 -6.41 4.64 -26.44
N ARG A 334 -6.08 5.77 -25.80
CA ARG A 334 -6.85 6.36 -24.71
C ARG A 334 -6.68 7.86 -24.70
N GLU A 335 -7.68 8.57 -24.17
CA GLU A 335 -7.64 10.00 -23.91
C GLU A 335 -7.84 10.25 -22.42
N VAL A 336 -7.01 11.13 -21.85
CA VAL A 336 -7.14 11.63 -20.48
C VAL A 336 -7.29 13.14 -20.55
N ARG A 337 -8.32 13.69 -19.90
CA ARG A 337 -8.52 15.14 -19.80
C ARG A 337 -9.31 15.53 -18.56
N ILE A 338 -9.16 16.78 -18.14
CA ILE A 338 -10.04 17.38 -17.12
C ILE A 338 -11.03 18.29 -17.85
N GLU A 339 -12.30 18.03 -17.65
CA GLU A 339 -13.39 18.80 -18.24
C GLU A 339 -14.53 18.95 -17.22
N ASN A 340 -15.03 20.17 -17.08
CA ASN A 340 -16.12 20.52 -16.14
C ASN A 340 -15.83 20.07 -14.68
N GLY A 341 -14.56 20.15 -14.26
CA GLY A 341 -14.13 19.77 -12.91
C GLY A 341 -14.01 18.27 -12.68
N LEU A 342 -13.98 17.46 -13.73
CA LEU A 342 -13.86 16.01 -13.66
C LEU A 342 -12.68 15.52 -14.47
N LEU A 343 -11.93 14.59 -13.88
CA LEU A 343 -10.94 13.79 -14.61
C LEU A 343 -11.69 12.74 -15.43
N LEU A 344 -11.53 12.80 -16.76
CA LEU A 344 -12.15 11.88 -17.71
C LEU A 344 -11.12 10.95 -18.32
N LEU A 345 -11.48 9.68 -18.46
CA LEU A 345 -10.80 8.71 -19.29
C LEU A 345 -11.75 8.29 -20.43
N ASN A 346 -11.30 8.42 -21.69
CA ASN A 346 -12.13 8.09 -22.86
C ASN A 346 -13.55 8.71 -22.77
N GLY A 347 -13.62 9.96 -22.32
CA GLY A 347 -14.85 10.70 -22.16
C GLY A 347 -15.73 10.35 -20.96
N LYS A 348 -15.29 9.45 -20.08
CA LYS A 348 -16.03 9.02 -18.88
C LYS A 348 -15.36 9.50 -17.60
N PRO A 349 -16.15 10.01 -16.60
CA PRO A 349 -15.59 10.37 -15.30
C PRO A 349 -14.96 9.17 -14.60
N LEU A 350 -13.67 9.29 -14.27
CA LEU A 350 -12.91 8.22 -13.63
C LEU A 350 -13.08 8.28 -12.12
N LEU A 351 -13.33 7.13 -11.49
CA LEU A 351 -13.25 6.97 -10.03
C LEU A 351 -11.98 6.18 -9.70
N ILE A 352 -11.07 6.83 -9.03
CA ILE A 352 -9.78 6.23 -8.63
C ILE A 352 -9.97 5.29 -7.44
N ARG A 353 -9.64 4.04 -7.63
CA ARG A 353 -9.51 2.99 -6.62
C ARG A 353 -8.03 2.69 -6.47
N GLY A 354 -7.31 3.63 -5.84
CA GLY A 354 -5.87 3.68 -5.89
C GLY A 354 -5.18 3.24 -4.62
N VAL A 355 -3.91 2.91 -4.76
CA VAL A 355 -2.99 2.63 -3.65
C VAL A 355 -1.62 3.21 -3.97
N ASN A 356 -0.94 3.73 -2.94
CA ASN A 356 0.47 4.10 -3.01
C ASN A 356 1.34 2.84 -2.92
N ARG A 357 2.44 2.79 -3.66
CA ARG A 357 3.33 1.64 -3.65
C ARG A 357 4.79 2.05 -3.62
N HIS A 358 5.50 1.60 -2.59
CA HIS A 358 6.96 1.58 -2.57
C HIS A 358 7.52 0.33 -3.27
N GLU A 359 8.68 0.47 -3.90
CA GLU A 359 9.48 -0.67 -4.36
C GLU A 359 10.22 -1.25 -3.14
N HIS A 360 9.65 -2.30 -2.56
CA HIS A 360 10.18 -2.96 -1.37
C HIS A 360 10.07 -4.49 -1.45
N HIS A 361 11.16 -5.15 -1.10
CA HIS A 361 11.23 -6.60 -0.94
C HIS A 361 11.89 -6.94 0.40
N PRO A 362 11.33 -7.83 1.23
CA PRO A 362 11.81 -8.08 2.59
C PRO A 362 13.22 -8.70 2.66
N LEU A 363 13.67 -9.37 1.61
CA LEU A 363 15.00 -10.00 1.52
C LEU A 363 15.98 -9.20 0.65
N HIS A 364 15.47 -8.39 -0.29
CA HIS A 364 16.29 -7.73 -1.29
C HIS A 364 16.28 -6.20 -1.19
N GLY A 365 15.62 -5.65 -0.15
CA GLY A 365 15.53 -4.21 0.07
C GLY A 365 14.73 -3.50 -1.01
N GLN A 366 15.38 -2.66 -1.82
CA GLN A 366 14.74 -1.85 -2.87
C GLN A 366 14.82 -2.50 -4.26
N VAL A 367 15.35 -3.71 -4.35
CA VAL A 367 15.44 -4.47 -5.61
C VAL A 367 14.13 -5.17 -5.89
N MET A 368 13.57 -4.93 -7.06
CA MET A 368 12.33 -5.54 -7.52
C MET A 368 12.60 -6.53 -8.66
N ASP A 369 12.01 -7.71 -8.57
CA ASP A 369 11.95 -8.65 -9.67
C ASP A 369 10.57 -8.67 -10.34
N GLU A 370 10.49 -9.24 -11.53
CA GLU A 370 9.24 -9.34 -12.29
C GLU A 370 8.17 -10.11 -11.53
N GLN A 371 8.55 -11.20 -10.86
CA GLN A 371 7.60 -12.02 -10.10
C GLN A 371 6.90 -11.22 -8.99
N THR A 372 7.65 -10.44 -8.23
CA THR A 372 7.11 -9.60 -7.17
C THR A 372 6.22 -8.48 -7.73
N MET A 373 6.64 -7.84 -8.83
CA MET A 373 5.84 -6.82 -9.50
C MET A 373 4.51 -7.39 -10.01
N VAL A 374 4.53 -8.54 -10.66
CA VAL A 374 3.31 -9.23 -11.13
C VAL A 374 2.44 -9.64 -9.95
N GLN A 375 3.01 -10.18 -8.87
CA GLN A 375 2.24 -10.52 -7.67
C GLN A 375 1.50 -9.31 -7.09
N ASP A 376 2.17 -8.15 -6.99
CA ASP A 376 1.56 -6.91 -6.54
C ASP A 376 0.38 -6.50 -7.44
N ILE A 377 0.56 -6.54 -8.75
CA ILE A 377 -0.49 -6.19 -9.72
C ILE A 377 -1.69 -7.15 -9.61
N LEU A 378 -1.44 -8.46 -9.55
CA LEU A 378 -2.51 -9.45 -9.43
C LEU A 378 -3.33 -9.25 -8.15
N LEU A 379 -2.66 -9.05 -7.02
CA LEU A 379 -3.32 -8.77 -5.75
C LEU A 379 -4.11 -7.45 -5.78
N MET A 380 -3.56 -6.40 -6.37
CA MET A 380 -4.28 -5.14 -6.55
C MET A 380 -5.57 -5.35 -7.36
N LYS A 381 -5.48 -6.01 -8.50
CA LYS A 381 -6.64 -6.29 -9.36
C LYS A 381 -7.68 -7.18 -8.66
N GLN A 382 -7.25 -8.23 -7.98
CA GLN A 382 -8.11 -9.14 -7.20
C GLN A 382 -8.84 -8.43 -6.05
N ASN A 383 -8.30 -7.31 -5.58
CA ASN A 383 -8.87 -6.50 -4.50
C ASN A 383 -9.49 -5.19 -4.98
N ASN A 384 -9.90 -5.14 -6.24
CA ASN A 384 -10.65 -4.04 -6.86
C ASN A 384 -9.89 -2.70 -6.97
N PHE A 385 -8.57 -2.69 -6.89
CA PHE A 385 -7.77 -1.51 -7.23
C PHE A 385 -7.68 -1.36 -8.74
N ASN A 386 -7.77 -0.13 -9.23
CA ASN A 386 -7.60 0.21 -10.63
C ASN A 386 -6.44 1.16 -10.90
N ALA A 387 -5.80 1.67 -9.83
CA ALA A 387 -4.77 2.69 -9.94
C ALA A 387 -3.66 2.50 -8.90
N VAL A 388 -2.46 2.95 -9.24
CA VAL A 388 -1.30 2.95 -8.36
C VAL A 388 -0.55 4.29 -8.50
N ARG A 389 -0.16 4.88 -7.38
CA ARG A 389 0.81 5.98 -7.36
C ARG A 389 2.19 5.43 -7.09
N CYS A 390 3.13 5.73 -7.97
CA CYS A 390 4.53 5.39 -7.80
C CYS A 390 5.14 6.28 -6.72
N SER A 391 4.85 5.98 -5.48
CA SER A 391 5.30 6.77 -4.33
C SER A 391 6.73 6.39 -3.95
N HIS A 392 7.72 7.32 -3.94
CA HIS A 392 7.59 8.70 -4.37
C HIS A 392 8.70 8.97 -5.39
N TYR A 393 8.75 8.16 -6.44
CA TYR A 393 9.82 8.14 -7.44
C TYR A 393 9.43 7.31 -8.67
N PRO A 394 10.05 7.53 -9.82
CA PRO A 394 9.88 6.66 -10.99
C PRO A 394 10.30 5.23 -10.66
N ASN A 395 9.43 4.27 -10.97
CA ASN A 395 9.62 2.86 -10.67
C ASN A 395 10.55 2.19 -11.70
N HIS A 396 10.85 0.91 -11.45
CA HIS A 396 11.56 0.05 -12.40
C HIS A 396 10.88 0.10 -13.78
N PRO A 397 11.60 0.22 -14.90
CA PRO A 397 10.99 0.38 -16.24
C PRO A 397 9.95 -0.68 -16.59
N LEU A 398 10.16 -1.93 -16.18
CA LEU A 398 9.22 -3.04 -16.41
C LEU A 398 7.86 -2.84 -15.73
N TRP A 399 7.82 -2.11 -14.62
CA TRP A 399 6.57 -1.83 -13.91
C TRP A 399 5.50 -1.22 -14.81
N TYR A 400 5.88 -0.24 -15.61
CA TYR A 400 4.95 0.46 -16.50
C TYR A 400 4.45 -0.45 -17.63
N THR A 401 5.32 -1.26 -18.20
CA THR A 401 4.94 -2.28 -19.21
C THR A 401 3.93 -3.27 -18.62
N LEU A 402 4.14 -3.72 -17.39
CA LEU A 402 3.20 -4.61 -16.71
C LEU A 402 1.87 -3.90 -16.41
N CYS A 403 1.89 -2.64 -15.96
CA CYS A 403 0.68 -1.86 -15.76
C CYS A 403 -0.08 -1.63 -17.07
N ASP A 404 0.60 -1.41 -18.18
CA ASP A 404 -0.01 -1.33 -19.52
C ASP A 404 -0.74 -2.62 -19.89
N ARG A 405 -0.11 -3.77 -19.65
CA ARG A 405 -0.61 -5.10 -20.04
C ARG A 405 -1.72 -5.64 -19.16
N TYR A 406 -1.60 -5.48 -17.84
CA TYR A 406 -2.61 -5.94 -16.88
C TYR A 406 -3.76 -4.95 -16.66
N GLY A 407 -3.54 -3.69 -16.98
CA GLY A 407 -4.53 -2.61 -16.82
C GLY A 407 -4.56 -2.02 -15.42
N LEU A 408 -3.61 -1.12 -15.13
CA LEU A 408 -3.63 -0.23 -13.96
C LEU A 408 -3.35 1.20 -14.42
N TYR A 409 -4.07 2.15 -13.89
CA TYR A 409 -3.74 3.57 -14.05
C TYR A 409 -2.58 3.93 -13.15
N VAL A 410 -1.64 4.70 -13.68
CA VAL A 410 -0.41 5.07 -12.96
C VAL A 410 -0.33 6.58 -12.79
N VAL A 411 -0.06 7.01 -11.57
CA VAL A 411 0.53 8.33 -11.29
C VAL A 411 2.03 8.13 -11.22
N ASP A 412 2.76 8.67 -12.20
CA ASP A 412 4.21 8.64 -12.24
C ASP A 412 4.77 9.86 -11.54
N GLU A 413 5.66 9.67 -10.57
CA GLU A 413 6.07 10.72 -9.65
C GLU A 413 7.57 10.96 -9.71
N ALA A 414 7.95 12.22 -9.80
CA ALA A 414 9.35 12.65 -9.79
C ALA A 414 9.98 12.37 -8.43
N ASN A 415 11.23 11.95 -8.44
CA ASN A 415 12.04 11.66 -7.26
C ASN A 415 12.49 12.97 -6.57
N ILE A 416 11.53 13.68 -5.96
CA ILE A 416 11.74 14.95 -5.25
C ILE A 416 10.95 14.91 -3.95
N GLU A 417 11.66 14.92 -2.83
CA GLU A 417 11.08 15.06 -1.50
C GLU A 417 12.06 15.79 -0.57
N THR A 418 11.56 16.80 0.16
CA THR A 418 12.34 17.62 1.10
C THR A 418 11.61 17.77 2.44
N HIS A 419 10.91 16.72 2.90
CA HIS A 419 9.99 16.77 4.04
C HIS A 419 10.66 17.28 5.32
N GLY A 420 11.87 16.81 5.62
CA GLY A 420 12.65 17.26 6.79
C GLY A 420 13.29 18.62 6.69
N MET A 421 13.13 19.32 5.56
CA MET A 421 13.70 20.66 5.38
C MET A 421 12.88 21.74 6.10
N VAL A 422 13.55 22.71 6.72
CA VAL A 422 12.89 23.81 7.43
C VAL A 422 13.35 25.16 6.83
N PRO A 423 12.45 25.96 6.23
CA PRO A 423 11.09 25.57 5.81
C PRO A 423 11.12 24.47 4.75
N MET A 424 10.04 23.68 4.62
CA MET A 424 9.99 22.53 3.71
C MET A 424 10.35 22.89 2.26
N ASN A 425 9.98 24.08 1.79
CA ASN A 425 10.27 24.58 0.44
C ASN A 425 11.66 25.28 0.30
N ARG A 426 12.53 25.15 1.29
CA ARG A 426 13.83 25.84 1.28
C ARG A 426 14.66 25.57 0.02
N LEU A 427 14.65 24.34 -0.49
CA LEU A 427 15.36 23.96 -1.71
C LEU A 427 14.50 24.17 -2.96
N THR A 428 13.22 23.89 -2.86
CA THR A 428 12.30 23.91 -4.01
C THR A 428 11.88 25.33 -4.43
N ASP A 429 12.14 26.33 -3.58
CA ASP A 429 12.02 27.76 -3.91
C ASP A 429 13.37 28.43 -4.24
N ASP A 430 14.47 27.69 -4.16
CA ASP A 430 15.81 28.18 -4.47
C ASP A 430 16.17 27.82 -5.93
N PRO A 431 16.39 28.82 -6.80
CA PRO A 431 16.71 28.58 -8.22
C PRO A 431 18.03 27.82 -8.44
N ARG A 432 18.93 27.77 -7.45
CA ARG A 432 20.15 26.95 -7.54
C ARG A 432 19.86 25.45 -7.60
N TRP A 433 18.70 25.02 -7.11
CA TRP A 433 18.24 23.63 -7.14
C TRP A 433 17.35 23.29 -8.35
N LEU A 434 16.99 24.30 -9.16
CA LEU A 434 16.20 24.07 -10.36
C LEU A 434 16.83 23.07 -11.34
N PRO A 435 18.16 23.08 -11.61
CA PRO A 435 18.78 22.07 -12.46
C PRO A 435 18.54 20.63 -11.96
N ALA A 436 18.78 20.39 -10.66
CA ALA A 436 18.58 19.07 -10.06
C ALA A 436 17.11 18.63 -10.10
N MET A 437 16.16 19.51 -9.79
CA MET A 437 14.73 19.22 -9.89
C MET A 437 14.29 19.01 -11.35
N SER A 438 14.83 19.82 -12.29
CA SER A 438 14.51 19.69 -13.72
C SER A 438 14.91 18.33 -14.28
N GLU A 439 16.11 17.86 -13.98
CA GLU A 439 16.57 16.55 -14.42
C GLU A 439 15.64 15.42 -13.93
N ARG A 440 15.14 15.52 -12.70
CA ARG A 440 14.25 14.52 -12.11
C ARG A 440 12.86 14.48 -12.78
N VAL A 441 12.32 15.63 -13.12
CA VAL A 441 11.02 15.75 -13.77
C VAL A 441 11.11 15.48 -15.28
N THR A 442 12.04 16.14 -15.97
CA THR A 442 12.08 16.05 -17.44
C THR A 442 12.47 14.66 -17.91
N ARG A 443 13.40 14.02 -17.24
CA ARG A 443 13.86 12.67 -17.59
C ARG A 443 12.81 11.60 -17.28
N MET A 444 12.02 11.76 -16.21
CA MET A 444 10.86 10.92 -15.95
C MET A 444 9.88 10.96 -17.12
N VAL A 445 9.46 12.15 -17.52
CA VAL A 445 8.53 12.33 -18.63
C VAL A 445 9.10 11.75 -19.93
N GLN A 446 10.37 12.02 -20.25
CA GLN A 446 11.00 11.53 -21.47
C GLN A 446 11.12 10.00 -21.51
N ARG A 447 11.38 9.35 -20.37
CA ARG A 447 11.44 7.89 -20.28
C ARG A 447 10.07 7.24 -20.44
N ASP A 448 9.03 7.78 -19.75
CA ASP A 448 7.79 7.05 -19.47
C ASP A 448 6.58 7.52 -20.30
N ARG A 449 6.73 8.57 -21.12
CA ARG A 449 5.62 9.20 -21.89
C ARG A 449 4.92 8.29 -22.90
N ASN A 450 5.53 7.17 -23.32
CA ASN A 450 4.93 6.25 -24.26
C ASN A 450 4.00 5.21 -23.58
N HIS A 451 3.93 5.15 -22.24
CA HIS A 451 3.10 4.21 -21.51
C HIS A 451 1.67 4.70 -21.40
N PRO A 452 0.66 3.96 -21.93
CA PRO A 452 -0.73 4.35 -21.81
C PRO A 452 -1.25 4.31 -20.37
N SER A 453 -0.67 3.47 -19.51
CA SER A 453 -1.02 3.38 -18.10
C SER A 453 -0.74 4.66 -17.32
N VAL A 454 0.28 5.42 -17.68
CA VAL A 454 0.58 6.72 -17.06
C VAL A 454 -0.49 7.73 -17.49
N ILE A 455 -1.34 8.11 -16.53
CA ILE A 455 -2.46 9.05 -16.78
C ILE A 455 -2.27 10.39 -16.08
N ILE A 456 -1.39 10.50 -15.11
CA ILE A 456 -1.08 11.70 -14.32
C ILE A 456 0.43 11.77 -14.11
N TRP A 457 1.01 12.95 -14.34
CA TRP A 457 2.38 13.28 -13.89
C TRP A 457 2.34 13.93 -12.52
N SER A 458 3.26 13.56 -11.63
CA SER A 458 3.42 14.19 -10.32
C SER A 458 4.79 14.84 -10.17
N LEU A 459 4.81 16.07 -9.63
CA LEU A 459 6.04 16.85 -9.48
C LEU A 459 6.89 16.43 -8.28
N GLY A 460 6.46 15.45 -7.51
CA GLY A 460 7.14 14.97 -6.32
C GLY A 460 6.21 14.87 -5.11
N ASN A 461 6.81 14.73 -3.95
CA ASN A 461 6.14 14.56 -2.68
C ASN A 461 6.68 15.55 -1.64
N GLU A 462 5.85 15.96 -0.70
CA GLU A 462 6.14 16.67 0.56
C GLU A 462 7.39 17.59 0.54
N SER A 463 7.39 18.55 -0.39
CA SER A 463 8.50 19.48 -0.61
C SER A 463 8.11 20.95 -0.48
N GLY A 464 6.95 21.22 0.12
CA GLY A 464 6.34 22.54 0.11
C GLY A 464 6.04 22.98 -1.31
N HIS A 465 5.86 24.28 -1.53
CA HIS A 465 5.69 24.85 -2.87
C HIS A 465 6.72 25.94 -3.10
N GLY A 466 7.38 25.88 -4.24
CA GLY A 466 8.37 26.87 -4.65
C GLY A 466 8.27 27.21 -6.13
N ALA A 467 8.97 28.26 -6.54
CA ALA A 467 9.04 28.72 -7.92
C ALA A 467 9.52 27.64 -8.90
N ASN A 468 10.37 26.72 -8.43
CA ASN A 468 10.82 25.59 -9.23
C ASN A 468 9.67 24.66 -9.63
N HIS A 469 8.71 24.41 -8.75
CA HIS A 469 7.52 23.63 -9.08
C HIS A 469 6.68 24.30 -10.17
N ASP A 470 6.48 25.64 -10.09
CA ASP A 470 5.74 26.37 -11.11
C ASP A 470 6.42 26.30 -12.48
N ALA A 471 7.75 26.38 -12.51
CA ALA A 471 8.53 26.26 -13.74
C ALA A 471 8.37 24.85 -14.36
N LEU A 472 8.46 23.81 -13.55
CA LEU A 472 8.36 22.41 -13.99
C LEU A 472 6.93 22.04 -14.41
N TYR A 473 5.92 22.54 -13.71
CA TYR A 473 4.54 22.42 -14.12
C TYR A 473 4.33 22.96 -15.54
N ARG A 474 4.77 24.21 -15.78
CA ARG A 474 4.67 24.84 -17.10
C ARG A 474 5.44 24.05 -18.17
N TRP A 475 6.59 23.51 -17.82
CA TRP A 475 7.37 22.67 -18.75
C TRP A 475 6.58 21.42 -19.15
N ILE A 476 6.05 20.64 -18.19
CA ILE A 476 5.26 19.45 -18.52
C ILE A 476 4.08 19.81 -19.40
N LYS A 477 3.32 20.85 -19.05
CA LYS A 477 2.14 21.28 -19.84
C LYS A 477 2.51 21.72 -21.25
N SER A 478 3.76 22.11 -21.50
CA SER A 478 4.24 22.48 -22.84
C SER A 478 4.66 21.27 -23.68
N VAL A 479 5.21 20.23 -23.05
CA VAL A 479 5.75 19.06 -23.77
C VAL A 479 4.77 17.89 -23.82
N ASP A 480 3.93 17.74 -22.81
CA ASP A 480 2.86 16.75 -22.75
C ASP A 480 1.55 17.34 -22.23
N PRO A 481 0.78 18.05 -23.07
CA PRO A 481 -0.52 18.59 -22.68
C PRO A 481 -1.61 17.50 -22.54
N SER A 482 -1.30 16.26 -22.89
CA SER A 482 -2.27 15.14 -22.92
C SER A 482 -2.57 14.56 -21.54
N ARG A 483 -1.75 14.87 -20.53
CA ARG A 483 -1.90 14.38 -19.17
C ARG A 483 -1.99 15.53 -18.17
N PRO A 484 -2.86 15.46 -17.15
CA PRO A 484 -2.83 16.39 -16.04
C PRO A 484 -1.57 16.22 -15.19
N VAL A 485 -1.25 17.29 -14.47
CA VAL A 485 -0.15 17.34 -13.49
C VAL A 485 -0.75 17.45 -12.10
N GLN A 486 -0.22 16.68 -11.18
CA GLN A 486 -0.57 16.67 -9.76
C GLN A 486 0.60 17.12 -8.92
N TYR A 487 0.34 17.93 -7.88
CA TYR A 487 1.29 18.21 -6.80
C TYR A 487 0.56 18.71 -5.55
N GLU A 488 0.79 18.07 -4.40
CA GLU A 488 0.10 18.34 -3.14
C GLU A 488 0.76 19.44 -2.29
N GLY A 489 2.05 19.70 -2.51
CA GLY A 489 2.80 20.64 -1.68
C GLY A 489 2.26 22.06 -1.72
N GLY A 490 2.38 22.77 -0.59
CA GLY A 490 1.91 24.13 -0.45
C GLY A 490 0.41 24.30 -0.25
N GLY A 491 -0.30 23.21 0.12
CA GLY A 491 -1.72 23.24 0.45
C GLY A 491 -2.64 22.50 -0.50
N ALA A 492 -2.07 21.75 -1.44
CA ALA A 492 -2.77 20.90 -2.41
C ALA A 492 -3.61 21.62 -3.47
N ASP A 493 -3.60 22.96 -3.50
CA ASP A 493 -4.41 23.80 -4.39
C ASP A 493 -3.59 24.89 -5.11
N THR A 494 -2.28 24.75 -5.17
CA THR A 494 -1.40 25.72 -5.82
C THR A 494 -1.61 25.80 -7.33
N THR A 495 -0.90 26.71 -8.00
CA THR A 495 -0.90 26.84 -9.46
C THR A 495 -0.11 25.73 -10.16
N ALA A 496 0.60 24.90 -9.41
CA ALA A 496 1.40 23.79 -9.93
C ALA A 496 0.64 22.45 -9.97
N THR A 497 -0.68 22.46 -9.80
CA THR A 497 -1.50 21.24 -9.84
C THR A 497 -2.80 21.46 -10.59
N ASP A 498 -3.16 20.50 -11.45
CA ASP A 498 -4.45 20.45 -12.15
C ASP A 498 -5.55 19.78 -11.31
N ILE A 499 -5.18 19.12 -10.21
CA ILE A 499 -6.03 18.31 -9.35
C ILE A 499 -5.84 18.78 -7.91
N ILE A 500 -6.93 18.95 -7.16
CA ILE A 500 -6.85 19.10 -5.71
C ILE A 500 -6.51 17.75 -5.12
N CYS A 501 -5.34 17.60 -4.54
CA CYS A 501 -4.81 16.31 -4.11
C CYS A 501 -4.26 16.35 -2.67
N PRO A 502 -5.09 16.66 -1.67
CA PRO A 502 -4.64 16.73 -0.28
C PRO A 502 -4.27 15.36 0.27
N MET A 503 -3.38 15.36 1.26
CA MET A 503 -3.03 14.19 2.04
C MET A 503 -3.84 14.13 3.32
N TYR A 504 -4.43 12.96 3.61
CA TYR A 504 -5.12 12.65 4.87
C TYR A 504 -6.22 13.65 5.24
N ALA A 505 -6.79 14.34 4.27
CA ALA A 505 -7.97 15.16 4.49
C ALA A 505 -9.14 14.26 4.90
N ARG A 506 -9.83 14.64 5.98
CA ARG A 506 -10.98 13.89 6.50
C ARG A 506 -12.24 14.19 5.69
N VAL A 507 -13.26 13.35 5.85
CA VAL A 507 -14.49 13.50 5.08
C VAL A 507 -15.27 14.75 5.51
N ASP A 508 -15.51 14.92 6.80
CA ASP A 508 -16.40 15.95 7.36
C ASP A 508 -15.68 16.98 8.23
N GLU A 509 -14.50 16.69 8.76
CA GLU A 509 -13.82 17.50 9.76
C GLU A 509 -12.59 18.22 9.18
N ASP A 510 -12.48 19.50 9.44
CA ASP A 510 -11.26 20.25 9.17
C ASP A 510 -10.19 19.90 10.20
N GLN A 511 -8.95 19.78 9.77
CA GLN A 511 -7.82 19.65 10.67
C GLN A 511 -7.17 21.03 10.86
N PRO A 512 -7.06 21.53 12.10
CA PRO A 512 -6.41 22.79 12.38
C PRO A 512 -4.89 22.65 12.28
N PHE A 513 -4.35 22.90 11.10
CA PHE A 513 -2.91 22.99 10.89
C PHE A 513 -2.52 24.47 10.86
N PRO A 514 -1.53 24.94 11.67
CA PRO A 514 -1.21 26.37 11.78
C PRO A 514 -0.69 26.99 10.48
N ALA A 515 0.03 26.23 9.65
CA ALA A 515 0.72 26.74 8.48
C ALA A 515 -0.11 26.59 7.18
N VAL A 516 -0.87 25.50 7.06
CA VAL A 516 -1.69 25.20 5.88
C VAL A 516 -2.99 24.54 6.34
N PRO A 517 -4.15 25.17 6.12
CA PRO A 517 -5.43 24.55 6.51
C PRO A 517 -5.67 23.26 5.75
N LYS A 518 -5.88 22.16 6.47
CA LYS A 518 -6.39 20.92 5.89
C LYS A 518 -7.91 20.89 6.00
N TRP A 519 -8.58 21.36 4.94
CA TRP A 519 -10.03 21.30 4.86
C TRP A 519 -10.53 19.87 4.74
N SER A 520 -11.73 19.59 5.23
CA SER A 520 -12.43 18.35 4.90
C SER A 520 -12.66 18.25 3.38
N ILE A 521 -12.73 17.04 2.84
CA ILE A 521 -12.91 16.86 1.39
C ILE A 521 -14.23 17.48 0.89
N LYS A 522 -15.28 17.47 1.70
CA LYS A 522 -16.54 18.13 1.37
C LYS A 522 -16.42 19.66 1.35
N LYS A 523 -15.63 20.22 2.24
CA LYS A 523 -15.39 21.67 2.28
C LYS A 523 -14.59 22.16 1.09
N TRP A 524 -13.57 21.41 0.65
CA TRP A 524 -12.83 21.69 -0.57
C TRP A 524 -13.75 21.96 -1.77
N LEU A 525 -14.81 21.15 -1.95
CA LEU A 525 -15.77 21.30 -3.03
C LEU A 525 -16.57 22.59 -2.97
N SER A 526 -16.73 23.19 -1.80
CA SER A 526 -17.53 24.39 -1.56
C SER A 526 -16.71 25.67 -1.52
N LEU A 527 -15.39 25.60 -1.67
CA LEU A 527 -14.54 26.80 -1.67
C LEU A 527 -14.84 27.67 -2.91
N PRO A 528 -15.03 28.99 -2.74
CA PRO A 528 -15.31 29.87 -3.85
C PRO A 528 -14.23 29.85 -4.92
N GLY A 529 -14.63 29.68 -6.18
CA GLY A 529 -13.72 29.67 -7.34
C GLY A 529 -12.94 28.37 -7.55
N GLU A 530 -13.03 27.38 -6.66
CA GLU A 530 -12.41 26.09 -6.87
C GLU A 530 -13.28 25.18 -7.73
N THR A 531 -12.74 24.79 -8.88
CA THR A 531 -13.46 24.00 -9.90
C THR A 531 -12.75 22.70 -10.26
N ARG A 532 -11.54 22.48 -9.76
CA ARG A 532 -10.74 21.30 -10.08
C ARG A 532 -11.34 20.02 -9.47
N PRO A 533 -11.09 18.83 -10.05
CA PRO A 533 -11.42 17.56 -9.40
C PRO A 533 -10.58 17.38 -8.14
N LEU A 534 -11.10 16.64 -7.14
CA LEU A 534 -10.38 16.25 -5.96
C LEU A 534 -10.09 14.74 -5.99
N ILE A 535 -8.81 14.41 -5.90
CA ILE A 535 -8.32 13.04 -5.78
C ILE A 535 -7.27 13.03 -4.66
N LEU A 536 -7.55 12.31 -3.59
CA LEU A 536 -6.63 12.21 -2.47
C LEU A 536 -5.35 11.47 -2.90
N CYS A 537 -4.21 12.16 -2.95
CA CYS A 537 -2.95 11.48 -3.30
C CYS A 537 -2.50 10.50 -2.21
N GLU A 538 -2.92 10.75 -0.96
CA GLU A 538 -2.77 9.83 0.16
C GLU A 538 -3.98 9.96 1.10
N TYR A 539 -4.53 8.83 1.55
CA TYR A 539 -5.58 8.77 2.57
C TYR A 539 -5.67 7.38 3.18
N ALA A 540 -6.42 7.26 4.26
CA ALA A 540 -6.70 5.98 4.89
C ALA A 540 -5.42 5.21 5.24
N HIS A 541 -4.64 5.79 6.17
CA HIS A 541 -3.34 5.26 6.59
C HIS A 541 -3.49 3.87 7.22
N ALA A 542 -2.94 2.85 6.56
CA ALA A 542 -3.19 1.45 6.88
C ALA A 542 -2.17 0.84 7.86
N MET A 543 -1.57 1.65 8.72
CA MET A 543 -0.54 1.21 9.67
C MET A 543 -1.11 0.24 10.71
N GLY A 544 -0.63 -1.01 10.69
CA GLY A 544 -1.05 -2.04 11.62
C GLY A 544 -2.56 -2.35 11.53
N ASN A 545 -3.23 -2.46 12.68
CA ASN A 545 -4.68 -2.66 12.76
C ASN A 545 -5.40 -1.32 12.53
N SER A 546 -5.71 -1.01 11.29
CA SER A 546 -6.21 0.29 10.84
C SER A 546 -7.30 0.18 9.79
N LEU A 547 -7.52 1.26 9.05
CA LEU A 547 -8.55 1.46 8.02
C LEU A 547 -9.98 1.60 8.58
N GLY A 548 -10.13 2.00 9.84
CA GLY A 548 -11.42 2.39 10.39
C GLY A 548 -11.96 3.64 9.70
N GLY A 549 -13.27 3.66 9.44
CA GLY A 549 -13.92 4.78 8.77
C GLY A 549 -13.81 4.83 7.24
N PHE A 550 -13.16 3.85 6.62
CA PHE A 550 -12.95 3.81 5.16
C PHE A 550 -14.24 3.91 4.35
N ALA A 551 -15.31 3.28 4.83
CA ALA A 551 -16.64 3.35 4.22
C ALA A 551 -17.19 4.77 4.05
N LYS A 552 -16.85 5.71 4.94
CA LYS A 552 -17.28 7.12 4.85
C LYS A 552 -16.70 7.82 3.62
N TYR A 553 -15.43 7.57 3.32
CA TYR A 553 -14.79 8.11 2.11
C TYR A 553 -15.51 7.62 0.85
N TRP A 554 -15.78 6.33 0.77
CA TRP A 554 -16.41 5.74 -0.41
C TRP A 554 -17.87 6.17 -0.57
N GLN A 555 -18.58 6.39 0.53
CA GLN A 555 -19.90 7.03 0.49
C GLN A 555 -19.81 8.44 -0.09
N ALA A 556 -18.83 9.24 0.34
CA ALA A 556 -18.63 10.59 -0.17
C ALA A 556 -18.22 10.60 -1.66
N PHE A 557 -17.31 9.72 -2.07
CA PHE A 557 -16.88 9.60 -3.46
C PHE A 557 -18.05 9.24 -4.40
N ARG A 558 -18.97 8.38 -3.97
CA ARG A 558 -20.17 8.03 -4.75
C ARG A 558 -21.22 9.13 -4.74
N GLN A 559 -21.26 9.96 -3.71
CA GLN A 559 -22.23 11.02 -3.57
C GLN A 559 -21.86 12.31 -4.32
N TYR A 560 -20.57 12.63 -4.37
CA TYR A 560 -20.09 13.90 -4.94
C TYR A 560 -19.20 13.64 -6.15
N PRO A 561 -19.66 13.99 -7.38
CA PRO A 561 -18.92 13.65 -8.62
C PRO A 561 -17.50 14.17 -8.69
N ARG A 562 -17.21 15.35 -8.12
CA ARG A 562 -15.85 15.93 -8.10
C ARG A 562 -14.93 15.30 -7.08
N LEU A 563 -15.42 14.46 -6.15
CA LEU A 563 -14.62 13.59 -5.32
C LEU A 563 -14.36 12.29 -6.08
N GLN A 564 -13.22 12.20 -6.75
CA GLN A 564 -12.92 11.10 -7.67
C GLN A 564 -12.00 10.04 -7.09
N GLY A 565 -12.12 9.79 -5.77
CA GLY A 565 -11.38 8.73 -5.10
C GLY A 565 -10.03 9.17 -4.56
N GLY A 566 -9.11 8.24 -4.48
CA GLY A 566 -7.78 8.49 -3.92
C GLY A 566 -6.90 7.26 -3.89
N PHE A 567 -5.71 7.45 -3.31
CA PHE A 567 -4.68 6.42 -3.17
C PHE A 567 -4.45 6.11 -1.69
N VAL A 568 -4.78 4.90 -1.27
CA VAL A 568 -4.56 4.44 0.11
C VAL A 568 -3.06 4.45 0.44
N TRP A 569 -2.67 4.92 1.58
CA TRP A 569 -1.30 4.77 2.08
C TRP A 569 -1.21 3.55 3.00
N ASP A 570 -0.44 2.48 2.69
CA ASP A 570 0.13 2.18 1.39
C ASP A 570 -0.04 0.67 1.07
N TRP A 571 0.69 0.15 0.10
CA TRP A 571 0.50 -1.22 -0.37
C TRP A 571 1.15 -2.27 0.54
N VAL A 572 2.42 -2.10 0.92
CA VAL A 572 3.21 -3.15 1.53
C VAL A 572 3.97 -2.70 2.77
N ASP A 573 3.88 -3.49 3.84
CA ASP A 573 4.75 -3.32 5.01
C ASP A 573 6.22 -3.36 4.60
N GLN A 574 7.01 -2.39 5.02
CA GLN A 574 8.42 -2.30 4.66
C GLN A 574 9.33 -2.97 5.70
N SER A 575 8.95 -4.14 6.24
CA SER A 575 9.86 -4.89 7.09
C SER A 575 10.98 -5.53 6.29
N LEU A 576 12.18 -5.60 6.89
CA LEU A 576 13.31 -6.38 6.39
C LEU A 576 13.45 -7.64 7.21
N ILE A 577 13.91 -8.74 6.59
CA ILE A 577 14.12 -9.99 7.31
C ILE A 577 15.48 -9.99 7.99
N LYS A 578 15.47 -10.23 9.30
CA LYS A 578 16.65 -10.62 10.11
C LYS A 578 16.49 -12.05 10.61
N TYR A 579 17.57 -12.62 11.07
CA TYR A 579 17.58 -13.96 11.64
C TYR A 579 18.03 -13.91 13.10
N ASP A 580 17.34 -14.67 13.94
CA ASP A 580 17.74 -14.84 15.35
C ASP A 580 18.99 -15.74 15.50
N GLU A 581 19.45 -15.94 16.72
CA GLU A 581 20.61 -16.79 17.04
C GLU A 581 20.43 -18.25 16.60
N ASN A 582 19.19 -18.70 16.41
CA ASN A 582 18.84 -20.05 15.96
C ASN A 582 18.62 -20.14 14.44
N GLY A 583 18.76 -19.03 13.73
CA GLY A 583 18.53 -18.95 12.29
C GLY A 583 17.05 -18.80 11.88
N ASN A 584 16.13 -18.46 12.80
CA ASN A 584 14.75 -18.23 12.48
C ASN A 584 14.56 -16.81 11.93
N PRO A 585 13.82 -16.64 10.82
CA PRO A 585 13.56 -15.32 10.25
C PRO A 585 12.56 -14.52 11.09
N TRP A 586 12.77 -13.22 11.18
CA TRP A 586 11.82 -12.29 11.78
C TRP A 586 11.81 -10.95 11.07
N SER A 587 10.68 -10.25 11.16
CA SER A 587 10.46 -8.95 10.50
C SER A 587 11.04 -7.83 11.34
N ALA A 588 12.03 -7.13 10.81
CA ALA A 588 12.73 -6.01 11.43
C ALA A 588 12.19 -4.66 10.90
N TYR A 589 12.25 -3.63 11.75
CA TYR A 589 11.90 -2.26 11.42
C TYR A 589 12.97 -1.27 11.91
N GLY A 590 12.72 0.02 11.89
CA GLY A 590 13.67 1.06 12.27
C GLY A 590 14.25 0.86 13.68
N GLY A 591 15.57 1.01 13.81
CA GLY A 591 16.33 0.77 15.04
C GLY A 591 16.88 -0.66 15.19
N ASP A 592 16.30 -1.64 14.51
CA ASP A 592 16.71 -3.04 14.64
C ASP A 592 18.07 -3.34 14.01
N PHE A 593 18.59 -2.46 13.18
CA PHE A 593 19.91 -2.53 12.57
C PHE A 593 20.94 -1.68 13.32
N GLY A 594 20.57 -1.10 14.46
CA GLY A 594 21.40 -0.15 15.20
C GLY A 594 21.42 1.24 14.56
N ASP A 595 20.51 1.49 13.67
CA ASP A 595 20.36 2.76 12.94
C ASP A 595 19.88 3.89 13.85
N THR A 596 20.48 5.07 13.64
CA THR A 596 20.17 6.31 14.38
C THR A 596 20.39 7.50 13.45
N PRO A 597 19.41 8.40 13.30
CA PRO A 597 18.05 8.36 13.83
C PRO A 597 17.19 7.24 13.22
N ASN A 598 16.06 6.92 13.86
CA ASN A 598 15.08 6.00 13.30
C ASN A 598 13.67 6.31 13.82
N ASP A 599 12.64 5.86 13.08
CA ASP A 599 11.24 6.04 13.42
C ASP A 599 10.52 4.69 13.65
N HIS A 600 11.25 3.70 14.17
CA HIS A 600 10.72 2.40 14.62
C HIS A 600 9.82 1.71 13.57
N GLN A 601 8.62 1.25 14.00
CA GLN A 601 7.65 0.53 13.17
C GLN A 601 6.83 1.43 12.24
N PHE A 602 7.13 2.71 12.11
CA PHE A 602 6.34 3.63 11.26
C PHE A 602 6.39 3.27 9.76
N CYS A 603 7.26 2.35 9.36
CA CYS A 603 7.33 1.76 8.03
C CYS A 603 6.36 0.57 7.80
N MET A 604 5.52 0.22 8.79
CA MET A 604 4.55 -0.89 8.71
C MET A 604 3.16 -0.38 8.33
N ASN A 605 3.01 0.19 7.14
CA ASN A 605 1.80 0.89 6.70
C ASN A 605 0.98 0.10 5.66
N GLY A 606 1.38 -1.13 5.36
CA GLY A 606 0.85 -1.88 4.22
C GLY A 606 -0.57 -2.41 4.40
N LEU A 607 -1.28 -2.52 3.28
CA LEU A 607 -2.48 -3.36 3.15
C LEU A 607 -2.14 -4.84 3.06
N VAL A 608 -0.87 -5.15 2.79
CA VAL A 608 -0.29 -6.49 2.85
C VAL A 608 0.98 -6.48 3.68
N PHE A 609 1.28 -7.61 4.31
CA PHE A 609 2.59 -7.84 4.92
C PHE A 609 3.71 -7.82 3.87
N ALA A 610 4.96 -7.70 4.30
CA ALA A 610 6.10 -7.67 3.38
C ALA A 610 6.20 -8.89 2.46
N ASP A 611 5.70 -10.04 2.89
CA ASP A 611 5.58 -11.27 2.10
C ASP A 611 4.35 -11.32 1.18
N ARG A 612 3.57 -10.23 1.12
CA ARG A 612 2.32 -10.07 0.37
C ARG A 612 1.12 -10.83 0.94
N THR A 613 1.22 -11.40 2.13
CA THR A 613 0.03 -11.92 2.83
C THR A 613 -0.92 -10.75 3.17
N PRO A 614 -2.22 -10.85 2.85
CA PRO A 614 -3.16 -9.75 3.09
C PRO A 614 -3.36 -9.40 4.56
N HIS A 615 -3.42 -8.11 4.89
CA HIS A 615 -4.01 -7.63 6.14
C HIS A 615 -5.54 -7.71 6.08
N PRO A 616 -6.25 -7.83 7.22
CA PRO A 616 -7.72 -7.74 7.26
C PRO A 616 -8.28 -6.47 6.64
N ALA A 617 -7.55 -5.36 6.72
CA ALA A 617 -7.89 -4.08 6.09
C ALA A 617 -8.06 -4.17 4.57
N LEU A 618 -7.31 -5.04 3.89
CA LEU A 618 -7.42 -5.23 2.44
C LEU A 618 -8.80 -5.73 2.02
N THR A 619 -9.44 -6.58 2.83
CA THR A 619 -10.80 -7.09 2.56
C THR A 619 -11.83 -5.96 2.65
N GLU A 620 -11.68 -5.06 3.63
CA GLU A 620 -12.52 -3.85 3.74
C GLU A 620 -12.35 -2.93 2.52
N ALA A 621 -11.11 -2.69 2.10
CA ALA A 621 -10.82 -1.92 0.89
C ALA A 621 -11.45 -2.58 -0.36
N LYS A 622 -11.29 -3.88 -0.53
CA LYS A 622 -11.91 -4.65 -1.62
C LYS A 622 -13.41 -4.46 -1.67
N HIS A 623 -14.09 -4.57 -0.53
CA HIS A 623 -15.55 -4.44 -0.44
C HIS A 623 -15.99 -3.02 -0.80
N GLN A 624 -15.37 -2.00 -0.25
CA GLN A 624 -15.75 -0.63 -0.53
C GLN A 624 -15.47 -0.20 -1.97
N GLN A 625 -14.44 -0.76 -2.58
CA GLN A 625 -14.02 -0.49 -3.95
C GLN A 625 -14.66 -1.38 -5.02
N GLN A 626 -15.58 -2.28 -4.62
CA GLN A 626 -16.22 -3.19 -5.57
C GLN A 626 -16.93 -2.45 -6.71
N PHE A 627 -16.91 -3.05 -7.89
CA PHE A 627 -17.48 -2.46 -9.11
C PHE A 627 -18.97 -2.71 -9.30
N PHE A 628 -19.55 -3.58 -8.48
CA PHE A 628 -21.00 -3.83 -8.48
C PHE A 628 -21.57 -3.36 -7.15
N GLN A 629 -22.62 -2.54 -7.22
CA GLN A 629 -23.36 -2.05 -6.07
C GLN A 629 -24.74 -2.71 -6.05
N PHE A 630 -25.27 -2.95 -4.87
CA PHE A 630 -26.49 -3.70 -4.68
C PHE A 630 -27.48 -2.92 -3.85
N ARG A 631 -28.75 -3.02 -4.22
CA ARG A 631 -29.86 -2.50 -3.46
C ARG A 631 -31.00 -3.55 -3.44
N LEU A 632 -31.48 -3.86 -2.26
CA LEU A 632 -32.62 -4.76 -2.07
C LEU A 632 -33.92 -3.94 -1.88
N SER A 633 -34.96 -4.26 -2.62
CA SER A 633 -36.31 -3.68 -2.50
C SER A 633 -37.34 -4.80 -2.60
N GLY A 634 -37.89 -5.20 -1.45
CA GLY A 634 -38.75 -6.38 -1.38
C GLY A 634 -38.02 -7.65 -1.78
N GLN A 635 -38.41 -8.28 -2.87
CA GLN A 635 -37.74 -9.46 -3.45
C GLN A 635 -36.88 -9.14 -4.65
N THR A 636 -36.72 -7.86 -5.01
CA THR A 636 -35.93 -7.43 -6.15
C THR A 636 -34.56 -6.95 -5.71
N ILE A 637 -33.50 -7.50 -6.31
CA ILE A 637 -32.12 -7.00 -6.20
C ILE A 637 -31.82 -6.11 -7.41
N GLU A 638 -31.53 -4.85 -7.18
CA GLU A 638 -30.94 -3.96 -8.18
C GLU A 638 -29.43 -4.10 -8.12
N VAL A 639 -28.80 -4.51 -9.22
CA VAL A 639 -27.36 -4.56 -9.42
C VAL A 639 -26.98 -3.39 -10.31
N THR A 640 -26.09 -2.51 -9.83
CA THR A 640 -25.57 -1.37 -10.59
C THR A 640 -24.09 -1.61 -10.87
N SER A 641 -23.66 -1.49 -12.14
CA SER A 641 -22.25 -1.55 -12.51
C SER A 641 -21.60 -0.17 -12.43
N GLU A 642 -20.47 -0.10 -11.75
CA GLU A 642 -19.55 1.06 -11.75
C GLU A 642 -18.42 0.91 -12.78
N CYS A 643 -18.38 -0.18 -13.54
CA CYS A 643 -17.47 -0.30 -14.68
C CYS A 643 -17.79 0.78 -15.71
N LEU A 644 -16.75 1.43 -16.26
CA LEU A 644 -16.91 2.48 -17.23
C LEU A 644 -17.01 1.95 -18.67
N PHE A 645 -16.34 0.84 -18.95
CA PHE A 645 -16.14 0.33 -20.31
C PHE A 645 -16.53 -1.13 -20.48
N ARG A 646 -16.40 -1.94 -19.43
CA ARG A 646 -16.63 -3.38 -19.50
C ARG A 646 -18.07 -3.75 -19.23
N HIS A 647 -18.65 -4.55 -20.11
CA HIS A 647 -19.91 -5.25 -19.87
C HIS A 647 -19.66 -6.46 -18.96
N SER A 648 -20.62 -6.83 -18.13
CA SER A 648 -20.55 -8.03 -17.29
C SER A 648 -20.78 -9.30 -18.13
N ASP A 649 -19.71 -9.88 -18.63
CA ASP A 649 -19.72 -11.06 -19.48
C ASP A 649 -19.10 -12.31 -18.84
N ASN A 650 -18.51 -12.15 -17.64
CA ASN A 650 -17.88 -13.22 -16.86
C ASN A 650 -18.30 -13.13 -15.38
N GLU A 651 -19.56 -12.79 -15.12
CA GLU A 651 -20.09 -12.63 -13.75
C GLU A 651 -21.40 -13.39 -13.56
N LEU A 652 -21.46 -14.15 -12.45
CA LEU A 652 -22.67 -14.75 -11.93
C LEU A 652 -23.01 -14.13 -10.57
N LEU A 653 -24.27 -13.75 -10.37
CA LEU A 653 -24.78 -13.41 -9.05
C LEU A 653 -25.21 -14.69 -8.35
N HIS A 654 -24.46 -15.08 -7.31
CA HIS A 654 -24.92 -16.12 -6.38
C HIS A 654 -25.69 -15.46 -5.26
N TRP A 655 -26.89 -15.95 -4.95
CA TRP A 655 -27.66 -15.52 -3.80
C TRP A 655 -27.95 -16.71 -2.87
N MET A 656 -27.95 -16.43 -1.57
CA MET A 656 -28.21 -17.42 -0.53
C MET A 656 -29.01 -16.81 0.60
N VAL A 657 -30.10 -17.46 1.00
CA VAL A 657 -30.85 -17.16 2.22
C VAL A 657 -30.48 -18.19 3.27
N ALA A 658 -30.06 -17.73 4.44
CA ALA A 658 -29.65 -18.56 5.55
C ALA A 658 -30.28 -18.09 6.87
N LEU A 659 -30.67 -19.03 7.72
CA LEU A 659 -31.13 -18.80 9.09
C LEU A 659 -29.99 -19.19 10.05
N ASP A 660 -29.43 -18.22 10.76
CA ASP A 660 -28.28 -18.40 11.66
C ASP A 660 -27.14 -19.22 11.02
N GLY A 661 -26.81 -18.88 9.76
CA GLY A 661 -25.78 -19.53 8.97
C GLY A 661 -26.19 -20.89 8.37
N LYS A 662 -27.41 -21.37 8.60
CA LYS A 662 -27.92 -22.58 7.96
C LYS A 662 -28.62 -22.21 6.66
N PRO A 663 -28.13 -22.64 5.50
CA PRO A 663 -28.73 -22.35 4.21
C PRO A 663 -30.18 -22.93 4.13
N LEU A 664 -31.12 -22.12 3.63
CA LEU A 664 -32.50 -22.47 3.37
C LEU A 664 -32.84 -22.47 1.88
N ALA A 665 -32.29 -21.50 1.14
CA ALA A 665 -32.48 -21.38 -0.31
C ALA A 665 -31.26 -20.70 -0.93
N SER A 666 -30.98 -21.06 -2.17
CA SER A 666 -29.92 -20.42 -2.94
C SER A 666 -30.20 -20.53 -4.44
N GLY A 667 -29.50 -19.69 -5.23
CA GLY A 667 -29.57 -19.74 -6.68
C GLY A 667 -28.47 -18.89 -7.32
N GLU A 668 -28.44 -18.98 -8.64
CA GLU A 668 -27.46 -18.28 -9.46
C GLU A 668 -28.17 -17.58 -10.62
N VAL A 669 -27.72 -16.39 -10.97
CA VAL A 669 -28.24 -15.59 -12.09
C VAL A 669 -27.06 -15.00 -12.85
N PRO A 670 -26.94 -15.23 -14.18
CA PRO A 670 -25.96 -14.51 -14.98
C PRO A 670 -26.19 -13.00 -14.92
N LEU A 671 -25.12 -12.24 -14.76
CA LEU A 671 -25.21 -10.80 -14.85
C LEU A 671 -25.03 -10.37 -16.31
N ASP A 672 -25.93 -9.50 -16.77
CA ASP A 672 -25.96 -8.88 -18.08
C ASP A 672 -26.14 -7.37 -17.89
N VAL A 673 -25.09 -6.74 -17.38
CA VAL A 673 -25.09 -5.32 -16.99
C VAL A 673 -24.14 -4.55 -17.89
N ALA A 674 -24.69 -3.60 -18.63
CA ALA A 674 -23.88 -2.67 -19.43
C ALA A 674 -22.99 -1.78 -18.53
N PRO A 675 -21.89 -1.22 -19.09
CA PRO A 675 -21.11 -0.23 -18.36
C PRO A 675 -21.99 0.89 -17.81
N GLN A 676 -21.87 1.19 -16.51
CA GLN A 676 -22.68 2.16 -15.77
C GLN A 676 -24.22 1.87 -15.81
N GLY A 677 -24.58 0.66 -16.20
CA GLY A 677 -25.96 0.18 -16.30
C GLY A 677 -26.47 -0.48 -15.03
N LYS A 678 -27.70 -0.94 -15.13
CA LYS A 678 -28.42 -1.63 -14.04
C LYS A 678 -29.12 -2.88 -14.54
N GLN A 679 -29.23 -3.86 -13.65
CA GLN A 679 -30.08 -5.04 -13.84
C GLN A 679 -30.95 -5.24 -12.61
N LEU A 680 -32.22 -5.52 -12.83
CA LEU A 680 -33.17 -5.91 -11.79
C LEU A 680 -33.31 -7.43 -11.80
N ILE A 681 -33.12 -8.05 -10.65
CA ILE A 681 -33.20 -9.50 -10.47
C ILE A 681 -34.30 -9.78 -9.47
N GLU A 682 -35.37 -10.41 -9.95
CA GLU A 682 -36.48 -10.90 -9.11
C GLU A 682 -36.10 -12.21 -8.46
N LEU A 683 -36.04 -12.23 -7.14
CA LEU A 683 -35.83 -13.46 -6.39
C LEU A 683 -37.13 -14.26 -6.30
N PRO A 684 -37.08 -15.59 -6.20
CA PRO A 684 -38.25 -16.41 -5.87
C PRO A 684 -38.79 -16.03 -4.49
N GLU A 685 -39.97 -16.55 -4.15
CA GLU A 685 -40.54 -16.35 -2.82
C GLU A 685 -39.54 -16.86 -1.76
N LEU A 686 -39.08 -15.92 -0.90
CA LEU A 686 -38.05 -16.23 0.10
C LEU A 686 -38.67 -16.98 1.28
N PRO A 687 -37.96 -17.99 1.82
CA PRO A 687 -38.46 -18.77 2.97
C PRO A 687 -38.66 -17.84 4.17
N GLN A 688 -39.76 -18.12 4.91
CA GLN A 688 -40.01 -17.47 6.20
C GLN A 688 -39.39 -18.31 7.32
N PRO A 689 -38.82 -17.64 8.37
CA PRO A 689 -38.21 -18.37 9.47
C PRO A 689 -39.27 -19.10 10.31
N GLU A 690 -39.19 -20.43 10.33
CA GLU A 690 -40.08 -21.28 11.16
C GLU A 690 -39.56 -21.40 12.61
N SER A 691 -38.34 -21.02 12.87
CA SER A 691 -37.68 -21.07 14.18
C SER A 691 -37.04 -19.72 14.56
N ALA A 692 -36.67 -19.61 15.84
CA ALA A 692 -35.93 -18.45 16.32
C ALA A 692 -34.56 -18.31 15.61
N GLY A 693 -34.15 -17.09 15.32
CA GLY A 693 -32.89 -16.80 14.66
C GLY A 693 -32.96 -15.55 13.77
N GLN A 694 -31.86 -15.27 13.11
CA GLN A 694 -31.74 -14.20 12.13
C GLN A 694 -31.71 -14.76 10.72
N LEU A 695 -32.59 -14.27 9.86
CA LEU A 695 -32.63 -14.62 8.45
C LEU A 695 -31.85 -13.59 7.63
N TRP A 696 -30.87 -14.07 6.90
CA TRP A 696 -30.00 -13.22 6.10
C TRP A 696 -30.00 -13.61 4.63
N LEU A 697 -30.02 -12.62 3.74
CA LEU A 697 -29.76 -12.77 2.30
C LEU A 697 -28.34 -12.31 2.03
N THR A 698 -27.53 -13.18 1.47
CA THR A 698 -26.17 -12.87 0.99
C THR A 698 -26.14 -12.97 -0.52
N VAL A 699 -25.56 -11.97 -1.18
CA VAL A 699 -25.26 -12.01 -2.61
C VAL A 699 -23.77 -11.90 -2.83
N ARG A 700 -23.27 -12.62 -3.86
CA ARG A 700 -21.86 -12.57 -4.28
C ARG A 700 -21.78 -12.52 -5.80
N VAL A 701 -20.93 -11.66 -6.35
CA VAL A 701 -20.58 -11.70 -7.76
C VAL A 701 -19.34 -12.57 -7.92
N VAL A 702 -19.51 -13.67 -8.64
CA VAL A 702 -18.47 -14.67 -8.86
C VAL A 702 -18.08 -14.68 -10.33
N GLN A 703 -16.79 -14.75 -10.61
CA GLN A 703 -16.25 -14.94 -11.96
C GLN A 703 -16.11 -16.45 -12.23
N PRO A 704 -16.98 -17.07 -13.07
CA PRO A 704 -16.93 -18.50 -13.32
C PRO A 704 -15.68 -18.95 -14.08
N ASN A 705 -15.10 -18.06 -14.89
CA ASN A 705 -13.90 -18.37 -15.66
C ASN A 705 -12.73 -17.52 -15.14
N ALA A 706 -11.52 -18.09 -15.21
CA ALA A 706 -10.28 -17.37 -14.94
C ALA A 706 -10.09 -16.18 -15.89
N THR A 707 -9.43 -15.14 -15.41
CA THR A 707 -9.01 -13.97 -16.18
C THR A 707 -7.48 -13.89 -16.20
N ALA A 708 -6.92 -12.84 -16.78
CA ALA A 708 -5.49 -12.61 -16.74
C ALA A 708 -4.92 -12.38 -15.31
N TRP A 709 -5.78 -12.07 -14.35
CA TRP A 709 -5.38 -11.69 -13.00
C TRP A 709 -6.14 -12.45 -11.88
N SER A 710 -7.12 -13.28 -12.20
CA SER A 710 -7.91 -14.03 -11.21
C SER A 710 -8.18 -15.46 -11.65
N GLU A 711 -8.27 -16.36 -10.68
CA GLU A 711 -8.69 -17.75 -10.88
C GLU A 711 -10.21 -17.86 -11.06
N ALA A 712 -10.65 -18.97 -11.64
CA ALA A 712 -12.08 -19.31 -11.71
C ALA A 712 -12.69 -19.40 -10.30
N GLY A 713 -13.88 -18.83 -10.13
CA GLY A 713 -14.54 -18.76 -8.83
C GLY A 713 -14.18 -17.51 -8.00
N HIS A 714 -13.41 -16.58 -8.55
CA HIS A 714 -13.07 -15.34 -7.85
C HIS A 714 -14.32 -14.52 -7.50
N ILE A 715 -14.43 -14.10 -6.23
CA ILE A 715 -15.49 -13.23 -5.74
C ILE A 715 -15.00 -11.77 -5.84
N SER A 716 -15.68 -10.99 -6.68
CA SER A 716 -15.32 -9.59 -6.93
C SER A 716 -16.16 -8.58 -6.15
N ALA A 717 -17.38 -8.97 -5.75
CA ALA A 717 -18.29 -8.11 -5.00
C ALA A 717 -19.24 -8.94 -4.14
N TRP A 718 -19.73 -8.37 -3.04
CA TRP A 718 -20.75 -9.01 -2.21
C TRP A 718 -21.53 -8.00 -1.39
N GLN A 719 -22.70 -8.41 -0.94
CA GLN A 719 -23.53 -7.65 0.00
C GLN A 719 -24.39 -8.62 0.82
N GLN A 720 -24.79 -8.20 2.01
CA GLN A 720 -25.64 -8.97 2.88
C GLN A 720 -26.73 -8.09 3.52
N TRP A 721 -27.94 -8.63 3.64
CA TRP A 721 -29.06 -7.96 4.31
C TRP A 721 -29.73 -8.90 5.30
N ARG A 722 -30.06 -8.37 6.48
CA ARG A 722 -30.93 -9.06 7.42
C ARG A 722 -32.39 -8.90 6.98
N LEU A 723 -33.02 -9.99 6.61
CA LEU A 723 -34.40 -10.02 6.14
C LEU A 723 -35.42 -10.05 7.28
N ALA A 724 -35.12 -10.82 8.32
CA ALA A 724 -35.94 -10.96 9.49
C ALA A 724 -35.14 -11.37 10.73
N GLU A 725 -35.69 -11.06 11.88
CA GLU A 725 -35.16 -11.49 13.17
C GLU A 725 -36.34 -11.99 14.03
N ASN A 726 -36.29 -13.23 14.45
CA ASN A 726 -37.24 -13.83 15.39
C ASN A 726 -36.48 -14.12 16.70
N LEU A 727 -36.68 -13.30 17.70
CA LEU A 727 -36.04 -13.41 19.01
C LEU A 727 -36.84 -14.27 20.00
N SER A 728 -37.74 -15.10 19.54
CA SER A 728 -38.46 -15.99 20.47
C SER A 728 -37.47 -16.87 21.21
N VAL A 729 -37.16 -16.47 22.42
CA VAL A 729 -36.34 -17.22 23.36
C VAL A 729 -37.11 -18.45 23.74
N THR A 730 -36.78 -19.59 23.17
CA THR A 730 -37.19 -20.88 23.76
C THR A 730 -36.46 -20.95 25.09
N LEU A 731 -37.17 -20.62 26.17
CA LEU A 731 -36.68 -20.91 27.51
C LEU A 731 -36.42 -22.43 27.56
N PRO A 732 -35.23 -22.87 27.98
CA PRO A 732 -34.99 -24.31 28.18
C PRO A 732 -36.07 -24.87 29.07
N ALA A 733 -36.49 -26.13 28.77
CA ALA A 733 -37.43 -26.83 29.60
C ALA A 733 -37.00 -26.71 31.08
N ALA A 734 -37.93 -26.30 31.94
CA ALA A 734 -37.65 -26.08 33.36
C ALA A 734 -36.98 -27.33 33.95
N SER A 735 -35.70 -27.23 34.26
CA SER A 735 -35.01 -28.23 35.04
C SER A 735 -35.54 -28.14 36.47
N HIS A 736 -35.92 -29.25 37.04
CA HIS A 736 -36.32 -29.31 38.46
C HIS A 736 -35.12 -29.31 39.43
N ALA A 737 -33.90 -29.31 38.91
CA ALA A 737 -32.69 -29.22 39.74
C ALA A 737 -32.49 -27.77 40.25
N ILE A 738 -32.21 -27.62 41.52
CA ILE A 738 -31.97 -26.34 42.14
C ILE A 738 -30.46 -26.26 42.48
N PRO A 739 -29.74 -25.25 42.03
CA PRO A 739 -28.34 -25.05 42.41
C PRO A 739 -28.20 -24.87 43.92
N HIS A 740 -27.23 -25.53 44.53
CA HIS A 740 -26.99 -25.47 45.97
C HIS A 740 -25.92 -24.42 46.25
N LEU A 741 -26.24 -23.42 47.09
CA LEU A 741 -25.33 -22.36 47.55
C LEU A 741 -24.71 -22.73 48.88
N THR A 742 -23.40 -22.75 48.98
CA THR A 742 -22.60 -22.83 50.18
C THR A 742 -21.88 -21.51 50.40
N THR A 743 -21.91 -20.97 51.61
CA THR A 743 -21.28 -19.70 51.95
C THR A 743 -20.16 -19.97 52.97
N SER A 744 -18.95 -19.57 52.72
CA SER A 744 -17.81 -19.52 53.63
C SER A 744 -17.42 -18.07 53.95
N GLU A 745 -16.43 -17.85 54.77
CA GLU A 745 -15.86 -16.52 55.01
C GLU A 745 -15.24 -15.92 53.75
N MET A 746 -14.66 -16.78 52.90
CA MET A 746 -13.89 -16.37 51.72
C MET A 746 -14.70 -16.43 50.41
N ASP A 747 -15.64 -17.38 50.31
CA ASP A 747 -16.26 -17.68 49.02
C ASP A 747 -17.75 -17.97 49.11
N PHE A 748 -18.48 -17.64 48.03
CA PHE A 748 -19.74 -18.25 47.65
C PHE A 748 -19.46 -19.39 46.67
N CYS A 749 -19.86 -20.59 46.99
CA CYS A 749 -19.73 -21.78 46.16
C CYS A 749 -21.12 -22.29 45.74
N ILE A 750 -21.36 -22.40 44.44
CA ILE A 750 -22.61 -22.90 43.86
C ILE A 750 -22.31 -24.23 43.21
N GLU A 751 -23.09 -25.24 43.56
CA GLU A 751 -22.94 -26.60 43.01
C GLU A 751 -24.22 -27.07 42.32
N LEU A 752 -24.06 -27.71 41.15
CA LEU A 752 -25.18 -28.32 40.41
C LEU A 752 -24.65 -29.52 39.63
N GLY A 753 -24.96 -30.72 40.11
CA GLY A 753 -24.46 -31.97 39.49
C GLY A 753 -22.92 -32.00 39.57
N ASN A 754 -22.30 -32.10 38.38
CA ASN A 754 -20.84 -32.09 38.30
C ASN A 754 -20.23 -30.70 38.03
N LYS A 755 -21.01 -29.62 38.06
CA LYS A 755 -20.59 -28.25 37.84
C LYS A 755 -20.48 -27.49 39.14
N ARG A 756 -19.50 -26.64 39.24
CA ARG A 756 -19.28 -25.77 40.41
C ARG A 756 -18.76 -24.40 39.99
N TRP A 757 -19.28 -23.34 40.62
CA TRP A 757 -18.87 -21.94 40.45
C TRP A 757 -18.46 -21.37 41.79
N GLN A 758 -17.33 -20.69 41.84
CA GLN A 758 -16.80 -20.09 43.06
C GLN A 758 -16.61 -18.60 42.88
N PHE A 759 -17.22 -17.80 43.72
CA PHE A 759 -17.06 -16.34 43.78
C PHE A 759 -16.32 -15.96 45.04
N ASN A 760 -15.18 -15.28 44.87
CA ASN A 760 -14.44 -14.80 46.02
C ASN A 760 -15.11 -13.57 46.64
N ARG A 761 -15.42 -13.62 47.92
CA ARG A 761 -16.19 -12.58 48.62
C ARG A 761 -15.41 -11.30 48.89
N GLN A 762 -14.08 -11.37 48.92
CA GLN A 762 -13.22 -10.20 49.16
C GLN A 762 -12.98 -9.43 47.83
N SER A 763 -12.83 -10.13 46.74
CA SER A 763 -12.64 -9.50 45.44
C SER A 763 -13.93 -9.29 44.65
N GLY A 764 -15.00 -10.04 44.93
CA GLY A 764 -16.26 -9.99 44.21
C GLY A 764 -16.21 -10.64 42.82
N PHE A 765 -15.12 -11.33 42.45
CA PHE A 765 -14.97 -11.94 41.13
C PHE A 765 -15.32 -13.43 41.11
N LEU A 766 -15.82 -13.92 39.98
CA LEU A 766 -15.90 -15.35 39.70
C LEU A 766 -14.46 -15.85 39.60
N SER A 767 -14.00 -16.52 40.66
CA SER A 767 -12.61 -16.91 40.83
C SER A 767 -12.29 -18.23 40.14
N GLN A 768 -13.27 -19.15 40.07
CA GLN A 768 -13.07 -20.45 39.47
C GLN A 768 -14.38 -21.11 39.04
N MET A 769 -14.29 -21.97 38.04
CA MET A 769 -15.37 -22.88 37.62
C MET A 769 -14.80 -24.29 37.46
N TRP A 770 -15.63 -25.31 37.72
CA TRP A 770 -15.24 -26.70 37.52
C TRP A 770 -16.32 -27.50 36.75
N ILE A 771 -15.85 -28.48 35.99
CA ILE A 771 -16.65 -29.56 35.41
C ILE A 771 -16.01 -30.87 35.95
N GLY A 772 -16.71 -31.54 36.88
CA GLY A 772 -16.07 -32.58 37.69
C GLY A 772 -14.90 -31.96 38.47
N ASP A 773 -13.76 -32.58 38.38
CA ASP A 773 -12.54 -32.08 39.09
C ASP A 773 -11.68 -31.15 38.25
N LYS A 774 -12.09 -30.85 36.99
CA LYS A 774 -11.31 -30.02 36.08
C LYS A 774 -11.62 -28.55 36.27
N LYS A 775 -10.60 -27.78 36.64
CA LYS A 775 -10.64 -26.30 36.64
C LYS A 775 -10.81 -25.75 35.22
N GLN A 776 -11.63 -24.72 35.06
CA GLN A 776 -11.93 -24.10 33.77
C GLN A 776 -11.24 -22.74 33.60
N LEU A 777 -10.83 -22.07 34.67
CA LEU A 777 -10.20 -20.77 34.65
C LEU A 777 -8.79 -20.84 35.17
N LEU A 778 -7.87 -20.10 34.57
CA LEU A 778 -6.52 -19.79 35.09
C LEU A 778 -6.49 -18.45 35.80
N THR A 779 -7.33 -17.51 35.35
CA THR A 779 -7.53 -16.22 36.01
C THR A 779 -9.02 -15.95 36.27
N PRO A 780 -9.36 -15.16 37.31
CA PRO A 780 -10.75 -14.76 37.56
C PRO A 780 -11.37 -14.02 36.36
N LEU A 781 -12.70 -14.15 36.21
CA LEU A 781 -13.46 -13.31 35.29
C LEU A 781 -13.60 -11.90 35.87
N ARG A 782 -13.11 -10.90 35.15
CA ARG A 782 -13.12 -9.51 35.60
C ARG A 782 -13.39 -8.52 34.47
N ASP A 783 -13.73 -7.30 34.84
CA ASP A 783 -13.93 -6.22 33.85
C ASP A 783 -12.65 -5.90 33.08
N GLN A 784 -12.82 -5.48 31.84
CA GLN A 784 -11.76 -5.04 30.95
C GLN A 784 -12.16 -3.73 30.25
N PHE A 785 -11.35 -2.68 30.45
CA PHE A 785 -11.60 -1.35 29.90
C PHE A 785 -10.48 -0.87 28.96
N THR A 786 -9.40 -1.64 28.86
CA THR A 786 -8.19 -1.29 28.11
C THR A 786 -7.95 -2.29 26.98
N ARG A 787 -7.18 -1.84 25.99
CA ARG A 787 -6.60 -2.69 24.93
C ARG A 787 -5.11 -2.47 24.85
N ALA A 788 -4.39 -3.45 24.27
CA ALA A 788 -3.03 -3.21 23.81
C ALA A 788 -3.09 -2.12 22.75
N PRO A 789 -2.33 -1.01 22.90
CA PRO A 789 -2.48 0.13 22.02
C PRO A 789 -2.25 -0.24 20.56
N LEU A 790 -3.08 0.28 19.69
CA LEU A 790 -2.89 0.27 18.24
C LEU A 790 -1.86 1.34 17.87
N ASP A 791 -1.25 1.21 16.70
CA ASP A 791 -0.42 2.29 16.14
C ASP A 791 -1.19 3.62 16.08
N ASN A 792 -2.48 3.59 15.74
CA ASN A 792 -3.36 4.76 15.77
C ASN A 792 -3.63 5.31 17.19
N ASP A 793 -3.53 4.50 18.22
CA ASP A 793 -3.63 4.95 19.61
C ASP A 793 -2.34 5.58 20.12
N ILE A 794 -1.20 5.07 19.64
CA ILE A 794 0.15 5.55 19.97
C ILE A 794 0.45 6.87 19.27
N GLY A 795 0.09 6.97 17.99
CA GLY A 795 0.36 8.15 17.19
C GLY A 795 1.86 8.43 17.10
N VAL A 796 2.25 9.68 17.34
CA VAL A 796 3.66 10.11 17.36
C VAL A 796 4.35 9.91 18.71
N SER A 797 3.65 9.32 19.70
CA SER A 797 4.15 9.24 21.09
C SER A 797 5.36 8.32 21.28
N GLU A 798 5.68 7.48 20.30
CA GLU A 798 6.88 6.63 20.33
C GLU A 798 8.06 7.19 19.55
N ALA A 799 7.83 8.15 18.67
CA ALA A 799 8.90 8.72 17.85
C ALA A 799 9.84 9.59 18.70
N THR A 800 9.88 10.87 18.48
CA THR A 800 10.81 11.77 19.16
C THR A 800 10.15 12.61 20.25
N ARG A 801 8.83 12.56 20.39
CA ARG A 801 8.05 13.35 21.33
C ARG A 801 6.79 12.63 21.81
N ILE A 802 6.38 12.91 23.04
CA ILE A 802 5.09 12.45 23.57
C ILE A 802 4.00 13.45 23.14
N ASP A 803 2.96 12.94 22.47
CA ASP A 803 1.76 13.68 22.18
C ASP A 803 0.70 13.43 23.26
N PRO A 804 0.41 14.40 24.14
CA PRO A 804 -0.59 14.23 25.21
C PRO A 804 -2.01 14.01 24.68
N ASN A 805 -2.27 14.26 23.38
CA ASN A 805 -3.56 14.03 22.74
C ASN A 805 -3.72 12.60 22.22
N ALA A 806 -2.66 11.84 22.09
CA ALA A 806 -2.72 10.43 21.70
C ALA A 806 -3.58 9.64 22.70
N TRP A 807 -4.37 8.69 22.22
CA TRP A 807 -5.25 7.89 23.08
C TRP A 807 -4.47 7.18 24.20
N VAL A 808 -3.33 6.56 23.86
CA VAL A 808 -2.50 5.86 24.85
C VAL A 808 -2.02 6.79 25.97
N GLU A 809 -1.62 8.01 25.65
CA GLU A 809 -1.14 8.97 26.63
C GLU A 809 -2.27 9.49 27.52
N ARG A 810 -3.46 9.70 26.96
CA ARG A 810 -4.65 10.03 27.75
C ARG A 810 -5.03 8.89 28.71
N TRP A 811 -4.98 7.63 28.24
CA TRP A 811 -5.27 6.47 29.10
C TRP A 811 -4.21 6.29 30.20
N LYS A 812 -2.93 6.45 29.89
CA LYS A 812 -1.84 6.41 30.88
C LYS A 812 -2.00 7.51 31.93
N ALA A 813 -2.20 8.75 31.50
CA ALA A 813 -2.37 9.90 32.37
C ALA A 813 -3.58 9.79 33.30
N ALA A 814 -4.67 9.18 32.85
CA ALA A 814 -5.86 8.93 33.64
C ALA A 814 -5.76 7.64 34.51
N GLY A 815 -4.76 6.81 34.31
CA GLY A 815 -4.53 5.57 35.05
C GLY A 815 -5.41 4.41 34.61
N HIS A 816 -5.87 4.35 33.35
CA HIS A 816 -6.70 3.23 32.88
C HIS A 816 -5.99 1.87 32.99
N TYR A 817 -4.70 1.82 32.71
CA TYR A 817 -3.89 0.58 32.78
C TYR A 817 -3.53 0.18 34.22
N GLN A 818 -3.61 1.11 35.19
CA GLN A 818 -3.31 0.91 36.60
C GLN A 818 -4.56 0.95 37.49
N ALA A 819 -5.76 0.93 36.88
CA ALA A 819 -6.99 0.97 37.65
C ALA A 819 -7.18 -0.31 38.48
N GLU A 820 -7.44 -0.16 39.75
CA GLU A 820 -7.70 -1.24 40.69
C GLU A 820 -9.19 -1.32 41.05
N ALA A 821 -9.69 -2.53 41.22
CA ALA A 821 -11.06 -2.78 41.60
C ALA A 821 -11.25 -2.67 43.12
N ALA A 822 -11.99 -1.71 43.57
CA ALA A 822 -12.50 -1.62 44.93
C ALA A 822 -13.89 -2.27 45.00
N LEU A 823 -14.04 -3.30 45.83
CA LEU A 823 -15.34 -3.97 46.00
C LEU A 823 -16.34 -3.06 46.74
N LEU A 824 -17.49 -2.83 46.12
CA LEU A 824 -18.59 -2.08 46.72
C LEU A 824 -19.70 -2.98 47.26
N GLN A 825 -19.94 -4.12 46.62
CA GLN A 825 -20.98 -5.10 46.94
C GLN A 825 -20.60 -6.51 46.49
N CYS A 826 -20.87 -7.49 47.35
CA CYS A 826 -20.83 -8.91 46.96
C CYS A 826 -21.86 -9.66 47.79
N THR A 827 -22.97 -10.03 47.19
CA THR A 827 -24.10 -10.73 47.86
C THR A 827 -24.55 -11.95 47.07
N ALA A 828 -25.15 -12.89 47.78
CA ALA A 828 -25.74 -14.09 47.20
C ALA A 828 -27.15 -14.32 47.72
N ASP A 829 -28.08 -14.58 46.79
CA ASP A 829 -29.49 -14.84 47.08
C ASP A 829 -29.89 -16.18 46.45
N THR A 830 -30.61 -17.00 47.22
CA THR A 830 -31.22 -18.22 46.67
C THR A 830 -32.64 -17.91 46.23
N LEU A 831 -32.91 -18.12 44.94
CA LEU A 831 -34.24 -17.98 44.33
C LEU A 831 -34.92 -19.34 44.26
N ALA A 832 -36.16 -19.36 43.84
CA ALA A 832 -36.94 -20.60 43.75
C ALA A 832 -36.35 -21.60 42.69
N ASP A 833 -35.68 -21.08 41.69
CA ASP A 833 -35.18 -21.84 40.54
C ASP A 833 -33.69 -21.56 40.19
N ALA A 834 -33.01 -20.70 40.97
CA ALA A 834 -31.66 -20.27 40.71
C ALA A 834 -30.94 -19.75 41.93
N VAL A 835 -29.64 -19.57 41.81
CA VAL A 835 -28.83 -18.72 42.71
C VAL A 835 -28.41 -17.43 41.97
N LEU A 836 -28.58 -16.31 42.65
CA LEU A 836 -28.20 -14.99 42.14
C LEU A 836 -27.01 -14.45 42.94
N ILE A 837 -25.92 -14.15 42.28
CA ILE A 837 -24.79 -13.43 42.83
C ILE A 837 -24.82 -12.01 42.29
N THR A 838 -24.74 -11.00 43.18
CA THR A 838 -24.65 -9.59 42.80
C THR A 838 -23.33 -9.02 43.27
N THR A 839 -22.59 -8.40 42.33
CA THR A 839 -21.32 -7.75 42.62
C THR A 839 -21.30 -6.32 42.11
N ALA A 840 -20.59 -5.43 42.79
CA ALA A 840 -20.34 -4.08 42.30
C ALA A 840 -18.89 -3.68 42.63
N HIS A 841 -18.23 -3.03 41.71
CA HIS A 841 -16.85 -2.56 41.81
C HIS A 841 -16.72 -1.11 41.39
N ALA A 842 -15.90 -0.36 42.11
CA ALA A 842 -15.39 0.93 41.65
C ALA A 842 -13.95 0.70 41.15
N TRP A 843 -13.71 0.92 39.88
CA TRP A 843 -12.37 0.89 39.30
C TRP A 843 -11.73 2.25 39.51
N GLN A 844 -10.63 2.28 40.25
CA GLN A 844 -10.04 3.52 40.76
C GLN A 844 -8.54 3.59 40.46
N HIS A 845 -8.05 4.79 40.23
CA HIS A 845 -6.63 5.10 40.22
C HIS A 845 -6.38 6.35 41.08
N GLN A 846 -5.44 6.27 42.04
CA GLN A 846 -5.07 7.35 42.99
C GLN A 846 -6.29 7.99 43.68
N GLY A 847 -7.26 7.16 44.09
CA GLY A 847 -8.48 7.61 44.76
C GLY A 847 -9.56 8.19 43.85
N LYS A 848 -9.33 8.31 42.56
CA LYS A 848 -10.32 8.76 41.56
C LYS A 848 -11.02 7.54 40.96
N THR A 849 -12.34 7.52 40.97
CA THR A 849 -13.15 6.50 40.29
C THR A 849 -13.25 6.82 38.81
N LEU A 850 -12.86 5.84 38.01
CA LEU A 850 -12.91 5.89 36.52
C LEU A 850 -14.17 5.21 35.99
N PHE A 851 -14.46 4.03 36.56
CA PHE A 851 -15.60 3.19 36.15
C PHE A 851 -16.28 2.60 37.36
N ILE A 852 -17.63 2.47 37.28
CA ILE A 852 -18.40 1.68 38.24
C ILE A 852 -19.04 0.53 37.44
N SER A 853 -18.72 -0.70 37.84
CA SER A 853 -19.28 -1.91 37.23
C SER A 853 -20.18 -2.64 38.21
N ARG A 854 -21.41 -2.97 37.81
CA ARG A 854 -22.34 -3.81 38.55
C ARG A 854 -22.66 -5.05 37.75
N LYS A 855 -22.58 -6.21 38.34
CA LYS A 855 -22.84 -7.48 37.69
C LYS A 855 -23.79 -8.34 38.49
N THR A 856 -24.70 -8.99 37.75
CA THR A 856 -25.51 -10.07 38.32
C THR A 856 -25.21 -11.37 37.58
N TYR A 857 -25.01 -12.43 38.32
CA TYR A 857 -24.79 -13.78 37.81
C TYR A 857 -25.92 -14.66 38.30
N ARG A 858 -26.81 -15.03 37.36
CA ARG A 858 -27.94 -15.94 37.69
C ARG A 858 -27.60 -17.32 37.17
N ILE A 859 -27.40 -18.27 38.11
CA ILE A 859 -27.13 -19.68 37.81
C ILE A 859 -28.40 -20.44 38.08
N ASP A 860 -28.99 -21.03 37.02
CA ASP A 860 -30.24 -21.74 37.10
C ASP A 860 -30.08 -23.26 37.13
N GLY A 861 -31.21 -23.99 37.28
CA GLY A 861 -31.23 -25.44 37.36
C GLY A 861 -30.78 -26.16 36.09
N SER A 862 -30.63 -25.48 34.95
CA SER A 862 -30.03 -26.04 33.75
C SER A 862 -28.49 -25.95 33.75
N GLY A 863 -27.94 -25.25 34.71
CA GLY A 863 -26.49 -24.99 34.82
C GLY A 863 -25.98 -23.92 33.84
N GLN A 864 -26.90 -23.06 33.37
CA GLN A 864 -26.53 -21.85 32.62
C GLN A 864 -26.30 -20.71 33.59
N MET A 865 -25.29 -19.89 33.30
CA MET A 865 -24.97 -18.69 34.02
C MET A 865 -25.29 -17.46 33.15
N ALA A 866 -26.40 -16.81 33.44
CA ALA A 866 -26.73 -15.52 32.80
C ALA A 866 -25.99 -14.42 33.54
N ILE A 867 -25.26 -13.61 32.77
CA ILE A 867 -24.47 -12.50 33.26
C ILE A 867 -25.05 -11.20 32.70
N THR A 868 -25.48 -10.32 33.62
CA THR A 868 -25.88 -8.95 33.25
C THR A 868 -24.81 -7.98 33.76
N VAL A 869 -24.38 -7.08 32.92
CA VAL A 869 -23.30 -6.11 33.23
C VAL A 869 -23.82 -4.71 32.98
N ASP A 870 -23.73 -3.87 34.02
CA ASP A 870 -24.00 -2.43 33.97
C ASP A 870 -22.74 -1.68 34.30
N VAL A 871 -22.27 -0.81 33.40
CA VAL A 871 -21.07 0.00 33.59
C VAL A 871 -21.41 1.47 33.47
N GLU A 872 -20.92 2.26 34.42
CA GLU A 872 -20.96 3.71 34.38
C GLU A 872 -19.53 4.23 34.16
N VAL A 873 -19.32 4.97 33.03
CA VAL A 873 -18.09 5.68 32.71
C VAL A 873 -18.15 7.08 33.24
N ALA A 874 -17.19 7.45 34.09
CA ALA A 874 -17.17 8.76 34.73
C ALA A 874 -16.94 9.91 33.72
N SER A 875 -17.62 11.04 33.92
CA SER A 875 -17.62 12.18 32.99
C SER A 875 -16.27 12.87 32.80
N ASN A 876 -15.34 12.66 33.71
CA ASN A 876 -14.01 13.28 33.71
C ASN A 876 -12.88 12.30 33.45
N THR A 877 -13.19 11.15 32.81
CA THR A 877 -12.19 10.19 32.38
C THR A 877 -12.17 10.12 30.85
N PRO A 878 -11.01 9.87 30.23
CA PRO A 878 -10.95 9.58 28.80
C PRO A 878 -11.85 8.41 28.42
N HIS A 879 -12.37 8.39 27.21
CA HIS A 879 -13.20 7.32 26.69
C HIS A 879 -12.42 5.98 26.76
N PRO A 880 -12.95 4.92 27.36
CA PRO A 880 -12.25 3.63 27.42
C PRO A 880 -12.15 2.98 26.03
N ALA A 881 -11.16 2.12 25.86
CA ALA A 881 -10.98 1.38 24.62
C ALA A 881 -12.06 0.30 24.44
N ARG A 882 -12.53 -0.28 25.54
CA ARG A 882 -13.56 -1.32 25.56
C ARG A 882 -14.35 -1.31 26.85
N ILE A 883 -15.50 -1.92 26.83
CA ILE A 883 -16.32 -2.23 28.01
C ILE A 883 -16.69 -3.70 27.92
N GLY A 884 -15.99 -4.54 28.65
CA GLY A 884 -16.11 -5.97 28.53
C GLY A 884 -15.63 -6.74 29.74
N LEU A 885 -15.53 -8.04 29.56
CA LEU A 885 -15.04 -9.01 30.52
C LEU A 885 -13.85 -9.76 29.95
N THR A 886 -12.87 -10.09 30.81
CA THR A 886 -11.71 -10.91 30.41
C THR A 886 -11.46 -12.02 31.40
N CYS A 887 -11.01 -13.17 30.89
CA CYS A 887 -10.48 -14.27 31.68
C CYS A 887 -9.51 -15.12 30.84
N GLN A 888 -8.70 -15.91 31.55
CA GLN A 888 -7.86 -16.91 30.93
C GLN A 888 -8.47 -18.30 31.17
N LEU A 889 -8.91 -18.95 30.09
CA LEU A 889 -9.46 -20.31 30.13
C LEU A 889 -8.32 -21.34 30.27
N ALA A 890 -8.51 -22.35 31.09
CA ALA A 890 -7.54 -23.43 31.25
C ALA A 890 -7.42 -24.32 30.01
N GLN A 891 -8.50 -24.38 29.21
CA GLN A 891 -8.55 -25.20 28.00
C GLN A 891 -7.87 -24.50 26.83
N VAL A 892 -7.14 -25.26 26.01
CA VAL A 892 -6.72 -24.89 24.67
C VAL A 892 -7.41 -25.84 23.70
N ALA A 893 -8.39 -25.30 22.94
CA ALA A 893 -9.06 -26.05 21.87
C ALA A 893 -8.48 -25.62 20.51
N GLU A 894 -8.49 -26.54 19.55
CA GLU A 894 -7.89 -26.29 18.23
C GLU A 894 -8.72 -25.31 17.37
N ARG A 895 -10.04 -25.28 17.57
CA ARG A 895 -10.96 -24.52 16.73
C ARG A 895 -11.88 -23.64 17.55
N VAL A 896 -12.27 -22.53 16.92
CA VAL A 896 -13.24 -21.56 17.42
C VAL A 896 -14.42 -21.54 16.45
N ASN A 897 -15.63 -21.76 16.97
CA ASN A 897 -16.85 -21.70 16.18
C ASN A 897 -17.74 -20.58 16.72
N TRP A 898 -18.21 -19.70 15.84
CA TRP A 898 -19.12 -18.62 16.26
C TRP A 898 -20.18 -18.32 15.21
N LEU A 899 -21.29 -17.78 15.66
CA LEU A 899 -22.34 -17.18 14.85
C LEU A 899 -22.23 -15.67 15.03
N GLY A 900 -21.87 -14.95 13.98
CA GLY A 900 -21.61 -13.53 14.02
C GLY A 900 -20.91 -13.02 12.79
N LEU A 901 -20.38 -11.78 12.85
CA LEU A 901 -19.62 -11.21 11.74
C LEU A 901 -18.24 -11.86 11.61
N GLY A 902 -17.83 -12.13 10.38
CA GLY A 902 -16.57 -12.76 10.04
C GLY A 902 -16.37 -12.95 8.54
N PRO A 903 -15.41 -13.81 8.14
CA PRO A 903 -14.50 -14.63 8.98
C PRO A 903 -13.34 -13.83 9.59
N GLN A 904 -12.88 -12.73 8.91
CA GLN A 904 -11.76 -11.90 9.35
C GLN A 904 -12.13 -11.07 10.57
N GLU A 905 -11.08 -10.54 11.25
CA GLU A 905 -11.30 -9.57 12.32
C GLU A 905 -12.04 -8.34 11.78
N ASN A 906 -12.91 -7.79 12.60
CA ASN A 906 -13.67 -6.60 12.27
C ASN A 906 -13.92 -5.77 13.54
N TYR A 907 -14.00 -4.47 13.37
CA TYR A 907 -14.15 -3.49 14.45
C TYR A 907 -15.32 -2.57 14.15
N PRO A 908 -15.89 -1.85 15.11
CA PRO A 908 -17.09 -1.03 14.90
C PRO A 908 -17.01 -0.06 13.70
N ASP A 909 -15.83 0.45 13.40
CA ASP A 909 -15.56 1.36 12.29
C ASP A 909 -14.93 0.68 11.07
N ARG A 910 -14.72 -0.65 11.10
CA ARG A 910 -14.22 -1.48 9.99
C ARG A 910 -14.91 -2.84 9.98
N LEU A 911 -16.13 -2.91 9.51
CA LEU A 911 -16.93 -4.15 9.53
C LEU A 911 -17.77 -4.38 8.27
N THR A 912 -17.72 -3.49 7.27
CA THR A 912 -18.63 -3.58 6.12
C THR A 912 -18.35 -4.76 5.21
N ALA A 913 -17.12 -5.26 5.19
CA ALA A 913 -16.73 -6.45 4.45
C ALA A 913 -17.11 -7.76 5.15
N ALA A 914 -17.36 -7.73 6.46
CA ALA A 914 -17.72 -8.92 7.22
C ALA A 914 -19.16 -9.37 6.95
N CYS A 915 -19.37 -10.68 6.90
CA CYS A 915 -20.69 -11.26 6.74
C CYS A 915 -21.13 -11.98 8.02
N PHE A 916 -22.41 -11.87 8.36
CA PHE A 916 -23.01 -12.62 9.45
C PHE A 916 -23.25 -14.06 8.98
N ASP A 917 -22.56 -15.00 9.62
CA ASP A 917 -22.68 -16.42 9.29
C ASP A 917 -22.19 -17.26 10.48
N ARG A 918 -22.22 -18.58 10.33
CA ARG A 918 -21.59 -19.52 11.26
C ARG A 918 -20.19 -19.85 10.74
N TRP A 919 -19.22 -19.38 11.48
CA TRP A 919 -17.79 -19.52 11.16
C TRP A 919 -17.14 -20.58 12.04
N ASP A 920 -16.14 -21.25 11.50
CA ASP A 920 -15.34 -22.26 12.20
C ASP A 920 -13.88 -22.15 11.71
N LEU A 921 -13.01 -21.61 12.56
CA LEU A 921 -11.60 -21.38 12.24
C LEU A 921 -10.66 -22.03 13.26
N PRO A 922 -9.42 -22.36 12.86
CA PRO A 922 -8.36 -22.68 13.81
C PRO A 922 -8.13 -21.54 14.79
N LEU A 923 -7.75 -21.86 16.03
CA LEU A 923 -7.41 -20.84 17.03
C LEU A 923 -6.27 -19.92 16.57
N SER A 924 -5.31 -20.46 15.81
CA SER A 924 -4.21 -19.68 15.22
C SER A 924 -4.70 -18.53 14.32
N ASP A 925 -5.82 -18.74 13.62
CA ASP A 925 -6.36 -17.80 12.65
C ASP A 925 -7.27 -16.73 13.30
N MET A 926 -7.50 -16.85 14.59
CA MET A 926 -8.17 -15.81 15.38
C MET A 926 -7.28 -14.65 15.73
N TYR A 927 -5.97 -14.81 15.58
CA TYR A 927 -4.92 -13.82 15.83
C TYR A 927 -4.37 -13.27 14.51
N THR A 928 -4.26 -11.96 14.40
CA THR A 928 -3.61 -11.31 13.26
C THR A 928 -2.16 -10.96 13.63
N PRO A 929 -1.17 -11.52 12.92
CA PRO A 929 0.24 -11.40 13.29
C PRO A 929 0.88 -10.08 12.85
N TYR A 930 0.33 -8.94 13.26
CA TYR A 930 0.95 -7.64 13.01
C TYR A 930 2.40 -7.63 13.49
N VAL A 931 3.29 -6.99 12.73
CA VAL A 931 4.73 -6.97 13.03
C VAL A 931 5.00 -6.32 14.39
N PHE A 932 4.32 -5.19 14.65
CA PHE A 932 4.26 -4.57 15.95
C PHE A 932 2.99 -5.05 16.66
N PRO A 933 3.11 -5.84 17.76
CA PRO A 933 1.97 -6.42 18.43
C PRO A 933 1.03 -5.37 19.03
N SER A 934 -0.27 -5.57 18.81
CA SER A 934 -1.32 -4.68 19.28
C SER A 934 -2.63 -5.45 19.46
N GLU A 935 -3.69 -4.78 19.93
CA GLU A 935 -5.05 -5.32 19.91
C GLU A 935 -5.40 -5.85 18.52
N ASN A 936 -5.95 -7.04 18.44
CA ASN A 936 -6.33 -7.67 17.18
C ASN A 936 -7.39 -8.76 17.38
N GLY A 937 -7.94 -9.26 16.29
CA GLY A 937 -8.75 -10.47 16.31
C GLY A 937 -10.20 -10.29 16.75
N LEU A 938 -10.71 -9.07 16.94
CA LEU A 938 -12.09 -8.83 17.35
C LEU A 938 -13.09 -9.37 16.29
N ARG A 939 -14.20 -9.97 16.75
CA ARG A 939 -15.38 -10.36 15.94
C ARG A 939 -16.62 -9.70 16.52
N CYS A 940 -17.18 -8.74 15.77
CA CYS A 940 -18.37 -7.99 16.17
C CYS A 940 -19.66 -8.77 15.88
N GLY A 941 -20.77 -8.31 16.45
CA GLY A 941 -22.11 -8.83 16.17
C GLY A 941 -22.27 -10.32 16.46
N THR A 942 -21.54 -10.84 17.44
CA THR A 942 -21.56 -12.26 17.79
C THR A 942 -22.79 -12.59 18.62
N ARG A 943 -23.52 -13.64 18.20
CA ARG A 943 -24.68 -14.17 18.88
C ARG A 943 -24.40 -15.46 19.65
N GLU A 944 -23.45 -16.23 19.17
CA GLU A 944 -23.01 -17.48 19.79
C GLU A 944 -21.51 -17.66 19.59
N LEU A 945 -20.81 -18.05 20.64
CA LEU A 945 -19.42 -18.46 20.58
C LEU A 945 -19.29 -19.84 21.23
N ASN A 946 -18.66 -20.79 20.53
CA ASN A 946 -18.35 -22.12 21.03
C ASN A 946 -16.83 -22.31 21.04
N TYR A 947 -16.28 -22.68 22.19
CA TYR A 947 -14.86 -22.96 22.33
C TYR A 947 -14.64 -24.08 23.36
N GLY A 948 -14.20 -25.23 22.91
CA GLY A 948 -14.06 -26.40 23.73
C GLY A 948 -15.33 -26.81 24.45
N SER A 949 -15.30 -26.87 25.77
CA SER A 949 -16.45 -27.19 26.62
C SER A 949 -17.36 -25.98 26.93
N HIS A 950 -17.06 -24.83 26.40
CA HIS A 950 -17.76 -23.59 26.70
C HIS A 950 -18.60 -23.10 25.53
N GLN A 951 -19.74 -22.48 25.86
CA GLN A 951 -20.58 -21.76 24.92
C GLN A 951 -21.05 -20.46 25.55
N TRP A 952 -20.96 -19.37 24.80
CA TRP A 952 -21.52 -18.06 25.17
C TRP A 952 -22.60 -17.70 24.16
N ARG A 953 -23.68 -17.11 24.65
CA ARG A 953 -24.79 -16.60 23.82
C ARG A 953 -25.17 -15.21 24.28
N GLY A 954 -25.55 -14.33 23.36
CA GLY A 954 -25.91 -12.94 23.66
C GLY A 954 -25.80 -12.05 22.46
N ASP A 955 -25.53 -10.78 22.71
CA ASP A 955 -25.13 -9.80 21.71
C ASP A 955 -23.83 -9.16 22.20
N PHE A 956 -22.72 -9.58 21.67
CA PHE A 956 -21.40 -9.21 22.13
C PHE A 956 -20.38 -9.24 21.01
N GLN A 957 -19.20 -8.78 21.35
CA GLN A 957 -18.01 -8.87 20.51
C GLN A 957 -16.97 -9.69 21.26
N PHE A 958 -16.08 -10.37 20.57
CA PHE A 958 -15.05 -11.16 21.25
C PHE A 958 -13.74 -11.18 20.48
N ASN A 959 -12.65 -11.34 21.22
CA ASN A 959 -11.41 -11.88 20.67
C ASN A 959 -10.89 -13.00 21.58
N ILE A 960 -10.17 -13.92 20.98
CA ILE A 960 -9.66 -15.11 21.64
C ILE A 960 -8.29 -15.47 21.08
N SER A 961 -7.29 -15.64 21.94
CA SER A 961 -5.93 -15.95 21.52
C SER A 961 -5.09 -16.57 22.64
N ARG A 962 -3.85 -16.95 22.30
CA ARG A 962 -2.86 -17.44 23.24
C ARG A 962 -2.04 -16.29 23.91
N TYR A 963 -2.38 -15.03 23.63
CA TYR A 963 -1.65 -13.86 24.09
C TYR A 963 -2.56 -12.93 24.89
N SER A 964 -2.08 -12.48 26.06
CA SER A 964 -2.78 -11.48 26.86
C SER A 964 -2.64 -10.08 26.24
N GLN A 965 -3.57 -9.18 26.55
CA GLN A 965 -3.47 -7.76 26.18
C GLN A 965 -2.21 -7.13 26.76
N GLN A 966 -1.80 -7.56 27.96
CA GLN A 966 -0.57 -7.09 28.59
C GLN A 966 0.67 -7.51 27.79
N GLN A 967 0.76 -8.81 27.41
CA GLN A 967 1.89 -9.27 26.60
C GLN A 967 1.97 -8.55 25.27
N LEU A 968 0.81 -8.35 24.59
CA LEU A 968 0.77 -7.59 23.33
C LEU A 968 1.26 -6.15 23.51
N MET A 969 0.90 -5.50 24.62
CA MET A 969 1.31 -4.11 24.90
C MET A 969 2.80 -3.99 25.23
N GLU A 970 3.38 -4.99 25.88
CA GLU A 970 4.78 -4.98 26.38
C GLU A 970 5.78 -5.51 25.34
N THR A 971 5.31 -6.09 24.24
CA THR A 971 6.17 -6.76 23.26
C THR A 971 6.32 -5.89 22.01
N SER A 972 7.55 -5.57 21.63
CA SER A 972 7.86 -4.72 20.48
C SER A 972 7.82 -5.44 19.13
N HIS A 973 8.01 -6.77 19.11
CA HIS A 973 8.08 -7.56 17.89
C HIS A 973 7.31 -8.88 18.02
N ARG A 974 6.59 -9.26 16.97
CA ARG A 974 5.77 -10.49 16.99
C ARG A 974 6.53 -11.77 17.28
N HIS A 975 7.81 -11.87 16.88
CA HIS A 975 8.62 -13.06 17.13
C HIS A 975 9.02 -13.23 18.60
N LEU A 976 8.87 -12.19 19.41
CA LEU A 976 9.11 -12.23 20.85
C LEU A 976 7.87 -12.68 21.64
N LEU A 977 6.70 -12.75 20.99
CA LEU A 977 5.50 -13.28 21.61
C LEU A 977 5.64 -14.79 21.87
N HIS A 978 5.19 -15.19 23.02
CA HIS A 978 5.13 -16.60 23.39
C HIS A 978 3.71 -16.99 23.82
N ALA A 979 3.25 -18.15 23.37
CA ALA A 979 1.94 -18.64 23.76
C ALA A 979 1.87 -18.89 25.26
N GLU A 980 0.98 -18.18 25.96
CA GLU A 980 0.73 -18.36 27.38
C GLU A 980 -0.01 -19.68 27.68
N GLU A 981 -0.02 -20.11 28.94
CA GLU A 981 -0.83 -21.23 29.36
C GLU A 981 -2.31 -20.97 29.11
N GLY A 982 -3.08 -21.94 28.65
CA GLY A 982 -4.51 -21.79 28.37
C GLY A 982 -4.80 -20.83 27.22
N THR A 983 -5.96 -20.17 27.28
CA THR A 983 -6.44 -19.27 26.23
C THR A 983 -7.06 -18.01 26.83
N TRP A 984 -6.62 -16.85 26.40
CA TRP A 984 -7.23 -15.58 26.76
C TRP A 984 -8.51 -15.34 25.97
N LEU A 985 -9.57 -14.98 26.68
CA LEU A 985 -10.86 -14.61 26.13
C LEU A 985 -11.23 -13.20 26.61
N ASN A 986 -11.56 -12.32 25.67
CA ASN A 986 -12.22 -11.06 25.95
C ASN A 986 -13.61 -11.09 25.33
N ILE A 987 -14.64 -10.75 26.09
CA ILE A 987 -16.00 -10.58 25.64
C ILE A 987 -16.45 -9.16 25.96
N ASP A 988 -16.71 -8.41 24.91
CA ASP A 988 -17.07 -7.00 25.02
C ASP A 988 -18.54 -6.78 24.73
N GLY A 989 -19.22 -6.03 25.58
CA GLY A 989 -20.50 -5.41 25.20
C GLY A 989 -20.29 -4.28 24.22
N PHE A 990 -19.18 -3.54 24.39
CA PHE A 990 -18.84 -2.39 23.54
C PHE A 990 -17.33 -2.31 23.35
N HIS A 991 -16.92 -1.94 22.13
CA HIS A 991 -15.52 -1.70 21.77
C HIS A 991 -15.41 -0.41 20.98
N MET A 992 -14.39 0.39 21.24
CA MET A 992 -14.10 1.61 20.51
C MET A 992 -13.60 1.27 19.09
N GLY A 993 -13.83 2.17 18.15
CA GLY A 993 -13.24 2.06 16.82
C GLY A 993 -11.71 2.07 16.84
N ILE A 994 -11.09 1.73 15.73
CA ILE A 994 -9.63 1.66 15.57
C ILE A 994 -9.04 2.91 14.91
N GLY A 995 -9.86 3.70 14.20
CA GLY A 995 -9.39 4.83 13.40
C GLY A 995 -8.75 4.40 12.08
N GLY A 996 -8.35 5.35 11.28
CA GLY A 996 -7.79 5.06 9.96
C GLY A 996 -7.62 6.27 9.05
N ASP A 997 -7.99 7.47 9.46
CA ASP A 997 -7.76 8.68 8.65
C ASP A 997 -6.26 8.98 8.55
N ASP A 998 -5.58 8.90 9.67
CA ASP A 998 -4.12 8.97 9.82
C ASP A 998 -3.68 8.18 11.07
N SER A 999 -2.36 8.03 11.29
CA SER A 999 -1.80 7.33 12.46
C SER A 999 -1.02 8.24 13.42
N TRP A 1000 -1.07 9.56 13.25
CA TRP A 1000 -0.34 10.53 14.09
C TRP A 1000 -1.26 11.50 14.83
N SER A 1001 -2.55 11.40 14.65
CA SER A 1001 -3.55 12.17 15.39
C SER A 1001 -4.75 11.28 15.75
N PRO A 1002 -5.53 11.63 16.81
CA PRO A 1002 -6.74 10.89 17.13
C PRO A 1002 -7.75 10.92 15.98
N SER A 1003 -8.03 9.77 15.38
CA SER A 1003 -8.85 9.65 14.16
C SER A 1003 -10.09 8.76 14.32
N VAL A 1004 -10.39 8.28 15.55
CA VAL A 1004 -11.65 7.58 15.81
C VAL A 1004 -12.80 8.56 15.83
N SER A 1005 -13.74 8.43 14.88
CA SER A 1005 -14.93 9.28 14.82
C SER A 1005 -15.79 9.17 16.08
N ALA A 1006 -16.46 10.27 16.44
CA ALA A 1006 -17.20 10.38 17.70
C ALA A 1006 -18.25 9.27 17.92
N GLU A 1007 -18.91 8.82 16.85
CA GLU A 1007 -19.89 7.73 16.90
C GLU A 1007 -19.30 6.37 17.28
N PHE A 1008 -17.97 6.19 17.13
CA PHE A 1008 -17.26 4.96 17.49
C PHE A 1008 -16.45 5.09 18.77
N GLN A 1009 -16.62 6.17 19.52
CA GLN A 1009 -16.00 6.37 20.83
C GLN A 1009 -16.97 5.97 21.94
N LEU A 1010 -16.46 5.47 23.05
CA LEU A 1010 -17.23 5.09 24.23
C LEU A 1010 -17.26 6.26 25.21
N SER A 1011 -18.16 7.22 24.98
CA SER A 1011 -18.27 8.43 25.80
C SER A 1011 -18.75 8.15 27.23
N ALA A 1012 -18.56 9.12 28.14
CA ALA A 1012 -19.10 9.07 29.49
C ALA A 1012 -20.61 8.76 29.49
N GLY A 1013 -21.04 7.86 30.35
CA GLY A 1013 -22.44 7.43 30.40
C GLY A 1013 -22.62 6.03 30.97
N ARG A 1014 -23.81 5.49 30.73
CA ARG A 1014 -24.18 4.15 31.20
C ARG A 1014 -24.25 3.18 30.02
N TYR A 1015 -23.69 2.00 30.23
CA TYR A 1015 -23.62 0.90 29.27
C TYR A 1015 -24.22 -0.36 29.88
N HIS A 1016 -25.02 -1.09 29.12
CA HIS A 1016 -25.69 -2.29 29.58
C HIS A 1016 -25.57 -3.39 28.53
N TYR A 1017 -25.17 -4.59 28.96
CA TYR A 1017 -25.18 -5.78 28.09
C TYR A 1017 -25.41 -7.05 28.89
N GLN A 1018 -25.80 -8.11 28.20
CA GLN A 1018 -26.11 -9.41 28.80
C GLN A 1018 -25.54 -10.53 27.94
N LEU A 1019 -25.09 -11.58 28.62
CA LEU A 1019 -24.67 -12.83 27.96
C LEU A 1019 -25.02 -14.04 28.84
N VAL A 1020 -25.10 -15.20 28.22
CA VAL A 1020 -25.30 -16.46 28.90
C VAL A 1020 -24.09 -17.35 28.66
N TRP A 1021 -23.45 -17.80 29.71
CA TRP A 1021 -22.34 -18.73 29.67
C TRP A 1021 -22.79 -20.12 30.04
N CYS A 1022 -22.65 -21.07 29.12
CA CYS A 1022 -22.99 -22.48 29.30
C CYS A 1022 -21.70 -23.31 29.31
N GLN A 1023 -21.68 -24.32 30.12
CA GLN A 1023 -20.69 -25.41 30.11
C GLN A 1023 -21.34 -26.64 29.49
N LYS A 1024 -20.77 -27.20 28.42
CA LYS A 1024 -21.24 -28.37 27.71
C LYS A 1024 -20.85 -29.67 28.44
#